data_855df29b514f3ab7597c23254629a45f
#
_entry.id   855df29b514f3ab7597c23254629a45f
#
_cell.length_a   1.000
_cell.length_b   1.000
_cell.length_c   1.000
_cell.angle_alpha   90.00
_cell.angle_beta   90.00
_cell.angle_gamma   90.00
#
_symmetry.space_group_name_H-M   'P 1'
#
loop_
_entity.id
_entity.type
_entity.pdbx_description
1 polymer ?
#
loop_
_entity_poly.entity_id
_entity_poly.type
_entity_poly.pdbx_seq_one_letter_code
_entity_poly.pdbx_strand_id
1 'polypeptide(L)'
;LHVPAPLRFRFCAAVLAFIGVLSTASARPLQPSDYQRAERVHDSHLRGALRNASLLPNWLADGRFWYEREDGQGRREGVLVDPAQALPAAFLFDRAALDSAAGALGVNGQRLRLVNVQVLADGLRLRFSGEAGVDCQWPRWQCLRTQGAMPAADALPAPDGEAWLQVRDHNLWLQQRRQAPRALTTGGVAGHGYGVLPDFTLRGIPRSQGRMPARPFAVGWSPDGRYVAGVRYDERALRDYPYLESTPAGGARPRVHTVKLGLLGDAQQVRDSLYIVDVRSGRQQDITLPEGWNTLSEAGVLGWDGHRLYAAIAHFGAPRRLRLVEIDAGSGALRTVLEEAGDARLQLSLYSYNRASVAILPGQDTAVWFSQRDGWGHLYRVRLSDGKVMRQLTRGRWAVRDLLGVDSAGAWAYFSAGGVEGGDPYVRGLYRVALHGGPVQRLAADGSDHLADAGTGMLFGGRAPQALSPGGSYLVDTVSSLAQPPRTVLRASDDGSEVMVLEAADAQAIIAAGWRPPRRERLLAADGRTPIFATVYLPRDYRDDGSFPVIDAMYGGAFISNAPVTYAEAVSAQNPVSRASLAELGFVVVSIDARGTGGRDKAFHDSSFLHGADVQLDDHVAALRRLGERYRGIDLQRVGIYGHSFGGYSAARALLRHPAFYKVAVASAGSHNFQGMYGGALHGMDRLFGGVVPATAMADGVPAPFAGLDNAALAGNLRGHLLLVYGELDENAPPALTLQLAAALNKAQRSYDLLYLARQDHELFRNDATYTHRMWDYFVRHLAGQQPPDTVLAPLPGGPG
;
A
#
# COMPACT_ATOMS: atom_id res chain seq x y z
N LEU A 1 2.01 94.27 45.05
CA LEU A 1 0.87 94.32 44.19
C LEU A 1 0.17 92.90 44.18
N HIS A 2 -1.08 93.01 44.64
CA HIS A 2 -1.94 91.81 44.94
C HIS A 2 -2.28 90.95 43.76
N VAL A 3 -2.24 89.65 44.04
CA VAL A 3 -2.82 88.61 43.21
C VAL A 3 -3.93 87.88 44.00
N PRO A 4 -5.15 87.72 43.56
CA PRO A 4 -6.13 86.87 44.20
C PRO A 4 -6.10 85.44 43.51
N ALA A 5 -6.30 84.41 44.33
CA ALA A 5 -6.37 83.06 43.96
C ALA A 5 -7.71 82.62 43.30
N PRO A 6 -7.74 81.64 42.37
CA PRO A 6 -9.01 81.05 41.92
C PRO A 6 -9.36 79.76 42.61
N LEU A 7 -10.67 79.58 42.74
CA LEU A 7 -11.43 78.43 43.27
C LEU A 7 -11.08 77.07 42.58
N ARG A 8 -10.94 76.04 43.42
CA ARG A 8 -10.85 74.64 42.98
C ARG A 8 -12.28 74.05 42.79
N PHE A 9 -12.63 73.76 41.59
CA PHE A 9 -13.73 72.79 41.30
C PHE A 9 -13.18 71.37 41.24
N ARG A 10 -13.65 70.48 42.10
CA ARG A 10 -13.42 69.07 42.03
C ARG A 10 -14.47 68.40 41.10
N PHE A 11 -14.07 67.93 39.95
CA PHE A 11 -14.83 66.95 39.14
C PHE A 11 -14.37 65.53 39.50
N CYS A 12 -15.21 64.75 40.16
CA CYS A 12 -15.05 63.33 40.25
C CYS A 12 -15.49 62.68 38.92
N ALA A 13 -14.53 62.24 38.09
CA ALA A 13 -14.81 61.39 36.96
C ALA A 13 -14.59 59.92 37.43
N ALA A 14 -15.67 59.19 37.64
CA ALA A 14 -15.67 57.76 37.83
C ALA A 14 -15.36 57.08 36.47
N VAL A 15 -14.15 56.62 36.26
CA VAL A 15 -13.81 55.74 35.12
C VAL A 15 -14.20 54.33 35.53
N LEU A 16 -15.34 53.86 35.04
CA LEU A 16 -15.70 52.45 35.05
C LEU A 16 -14.82 51.75 33.99
N ALA A 17 -13.74 51.12 34.45
CA ALA A 17 -12.99 50.20 33.62
C ALA A 17 -13.84 48.93 33.45
N PHE A 18 -14.48 48.77 32.31
CA PHE A 18 -15.01 47.49 31.85
C PHE A 18 -13.82 46.60 31.46
N ILE A 19 -13.33 45.80 32.40
CA ILE A 19 -12.48 44.67 32.12
C ILE A 19 -13.40 43.60 31.52
N GLY A 20 -13.53 43.60 30.20
CA GLY A 20 -14.10 42.51 29.46
C GLY A 20 -13.20 41.29 29.66
N VAL A 21 -13.56 40.43 30.60
CA VAL A 21 -13.02 39.08 30.68
C VAL A 21 -13.50 38.35 29.43
N LEU A 22 -12.69 38.38 28.38
CA LEU A 22 -12.79 37.40 27.33
C LEU A 22 -12.56 36.05 28.01
N SER A 23 -13.65 35.38 28.43
CA SER A 23 -13.63 33.96 28.75
C SER A 23 -13.26 33.23 27.46
N THR A 24 -11.98 33.04 27.24
CA THR A 24 -11.54 31.96 26.39
C THR A 24 -12.12 30.69 27.03
N ALA A 25 -13.11 30.09 26.40
CA ALA A 25 -13.60 28.80 26.83
C ALA A 25 -12.40 27.81 26.77
N SER A 26 -11.71 27.68 27.89
CA SER A 26 -10.62 26.73 28.04
C SER A 26 -11.23 25.37 27.81
N ALA A 27 -10.71 24.64 26.82
CA ALA A 27 -11.07 23.25 26.62
C ALA A 27 -10.87 22.53 27.96
N ARG A 28 -11.83 21.70 28.40
CA ARG A 28 -11.68 20.95 29.63
C ARG A 28 -10.39 20.10 29.60
N PRO A 29 -9.70 19.94 30.71
CA PRO A 29 -8.55 19.03 30.77
C PRO A 29 -8.93 17.62 30.36
N LEU A 30 -8.09 17.01 29.54
CA LEU A 30 -8.29 15.61 29.14
C LEU A 30 -8.18 14.68 30.36
N GLN A 31 -9.04 13.67 30.38
CA GLN A 31 -9.14 12.68 31.44
C GLN A 31 -8.68 11.30 30.91
N PRO A 32 -8.33 10.34 31.80
CA PRO A 32 -8.05 8.96 31.39
C PRO A 32 -9.14 8.33 30.50
N SER A 33 -10.40 8.67 30.74
CA SER A 33 -11.53 8.20 29.92
C SER A 33 -11.52 8.72 28.47
N ASP A 34 -10.87 9.85 28.20
CA ASP A 34 -10.72 10.40 26.86
C ASP A 34 -9.70 9.56 26.08
N TYR A 35 -8.59 9.16 26.71
CA TYR A 35 -7.61 8.25 26.16
C TYR A 35 -8.20 6.85 25.90
N GLN A 36 -8.98 6.32 26.83
CA GLN A 36 -9.70 5.05 26.64
C GLN A 36 -10.67 5.10 25.45
N ARG A 37 -11.33 6.23 25.21
CA ARG A 37 -12.17 6.41 24.00
C ARG A 37 -11.31 6.42 22.73
N ALA A 38 -10.20 7.16 22.74
CA ALA A 38 -9.27 7.23 21.64
C ALA A 38 -8.67 5.84 21.32
N GLU A 39 -8.35 5.05 22.35
CA GLU A 39 -7.87 3.68 22.21
C GLU A 39 -8.91 2.78 21.55
N ARG A 40 -10.18 2.83 21.97
CA ARG A 40 -11.24 2.02 21.37
C ARG A 40 -11.43 2.24 19.87
N VAL A 41 -11.18 3.44 19.38
CA VAL A 41 -11.28 3.78 17.95
C VAL A 41 -9.91 3.79 17.26
N HIS A 42 -8.88 3.22 17.87
CA HIS A 42 -7.58 3.07 17.23
C HIS A 42 -7.64 2.03 16.10
N ASP A 43 -6.95 2.29 15.02
CA ASP A 43 -6.97 1.49 13.78
C ASP A 43 -6.67 0.00 14.04
N SER A 44 -5.78 -0.32 15.00
CA SER A 44 -5.45 -1.71 15.34
C SER A 44 -6.62 -2.47 15.97
N HIS A 45 -7.44 -1.80 16.78
CA HIS A 45 -8.66 -2.39 17.35
C HIS A 45 -9.76 -2.52 16.31
N LEU A 46 -9.93 -1.51 15.47
CA LEU A 46 -11.02 -1.48 14.48
C LEU A 46 -10.75 -2.38 13.27
N ARG A 47 -9.48 -2.66 12.93
CA ARG A 47 -9.12 -3.48 11.76
C ARG A 47 -9.74 -4.87 11.80
N GLY A 48 -9.69 -5.54 12.93
CA GLY A 48 -10.31 -6.85 13.11
C GLY A 48 -11.81 -6.80 13.41
N ALA A 49 -12.35 -5.61 13.71
CA ALA A 49 -13.76 -5.42 14.04
C ALA A 49 -14.67 -5.23 12.82
N LEU A 50 -14.10 -4.87 11.65
CA LEU A 50 -14.83 -4.81 10.38
C LEU A 50 -14.74 -6.17 9.69
N ARG A 51 -15.72 -7.05 9.95
CA ARG A 51 -15.72 -8.39 9.38
C ARG A 51 -16.34 -8.40 7.99
N ASN A 52 -15.86 -9.29 7.14
CA ASN A 52 -16.35 -9.49 5.76
C ASN A 52 -16.36 -8.20 4.91
N ALA A 53 -15.40 -7.31 5.16
CA ALA A 53 -15.29 -6.03 4.46
C ALA A 53 -14.94 -6.17 2.97
N SER A 54 -14.34 -7.28 2.60
CA SER A 54 -14.04 -7.67 1.22
C SER A 54 -13.97 -9.18 1.14
N LEU A 55 -14.24 -9.72 -0.03
CA LEU A 55 -14.04 -11.13 -0.33
C LEU A 55 -13.17 -11.29 -1.58
N LEU A 56 -12.47 -12.42 -1.66
CA LEU A 56 -11.69 -12.82 -2.81
C LEU A 56 -12.35 -14.04 -3.46
N PRO A 57 -12.95 -13.90 -4.65
CA PRO A 57 -13.55 -15.02 -5.34
C PRO A 57 -12.46 -15.96 -5.88
N ASN A 58 -12.60 -17.23 -5.65
CA ASN A 58 -11.76 -18.28 -6.23
C ASN A 58 -12.59 -18.99 -7.31
N TRP A 59 -12.45 -18.55 -8.55
CA TRP A 59 -13.20 -19.07 -9.68
C TRP A 59 -12.80 -20.51 -10.01
N LEU A 60 -13.79 -21.32 -10.30
CA LEU A 60 -13.66 -22.69 -10.77
C LEU A 60 -13.79 -22.75 -12.30
N ALA A 61 -13.32 -23.84 -12.90
CA ALA A 61 -13.34 -24.01 -14.36
C ALA A 61 -14.75 -24.05 -14.95
N ASP A 62 -15.77 -24.38 -14.15
CA ASP A 62 -17.18 -24.46 -14.56
C ASP A 62 -17.94 -23.13 -14.36
N GLY A 63 -17.25 -22.06 -13.97
CA GLY A 63 -17.86 -20.74 -13.78
C GLY A 63 -18.43 -20.49 -12.40
N ARG A 64 -18.47 -21.49 -11.53
CA ARG A 64 -18.75 -21.30 -10.10
C ARG A 64 -17.51 -20.68 -9.44
N PHE A 65 -17.72 -20.12 -8.25
CA PHE A 65 -16.60 -19.68 -7.41
C PHE A 65 -16.87 -19.93 -5.94
N TRP A 66 -15.82 -19.92 -5.14
CA TRP A 66 -15.93 -19.98 -3.70
C TRP A 66 -15.11 -18.85 -3.05
N TYR A 67 -15.50 -18.52 -1.85
CA TYR A 67 -14.78 -17.56 -1.01
C TYR A 67 -14.87 -17.97 0.46
N GLU A 68 -13.96 -17.44 1.29
CA GLU A 68 -14.02 -17.58 2.74
C GLU A 68 -14.65 -16.34 3.36
N ARG A 69 -15.45 -16.55 4.39
CA ARG A 69 -15.99 -15.48 5.25
C ARG A 69 -15.86 -15.86 6.72
N GLU A 70 -16.08 -14.89 7.60
CA GLU A 70 -16.22 -15.11 9.03
C GLU A 70 -17.68 -15.14 9.42
N ASP A 71 -18.10 -16.17 10.17
CA ASP A 71 -19.45 -16.26 10.74
C ASP A 71 -19.62 -15.27 11.92
N GLY A 72 -20.83 -15.24 12.51
CA GLY A 72 -21.14 -14.39 13.66
C GLY A 72 -20.26 -14.63 14.90
N GLN A 73 -19.51 -15.75 14.96
CA GLN A 73 -18.60 -16.13 16.04
C GLN A 73 -17.11 -15.91 15.65
N GLY A 74 -16.83 -15.32 14.48
CA GLY A 74 -15.47 -15.11 13.98
C GLY A 74 -14.79 -16.38 13.46
N ARG A 75 -15.53 -17.46 13.19
CA ARG A 75 -15.01 -18.70 12.62
C ARG A 75 -15.07 -18.64 11.10
N ARG A 76 -14.03 -19.13 10.44
CA ARG A 76 -14.00 -19.16 8.98
C ARG A 76 -14.84 -20.28 8.43
N GLU A 77 -15.62 -19.96 7.41
CA GLU A 77 -16.41 -20.90 6.61
C GLU A 77 -16.21 -20.61 5.13
N GLY A 78 -16.37 -21.64 4.30
CA GLY A 78 -16.29 -21.52 2.84
C GLY A 78 -17.69 -21.48 2.23
N VAL A 79 -17.87 -20.57 1.31
CA VAL A 79 -19.13 -20.35 0.60
C VAL A 79 -18.92 -20.63 -0.88
N LEU A 80 -19.75 -21.50 -1.46
CA LEU A 80 -19.78 -21.78 -2.89
C LEU A 80 -20.92 -21.01 -3.55
N VAL A 81 -20.61 -20.31 -4.62
CA VAL A 81 -21.59 -19.55 -5.43
C VAL A 81 -21.69 -20.15 -6.81
N ASP A 82 -22.92 -20.36 -7.26
CA ASP A 82 -23.25 -20.65 -8.65
C ASP A 82 -23.93 -19.41 -9.25
N PRO A 83 -23.25 -18.64 -10.09
CA PRO A 83 -23.83 -17.44 -10.68
C PRO A 83 -25.05 -17.66 -11.54
N ALA A 84 -25.23 -18.87 -12.09
CA ALA A 84 -26.38 -19.22 -12.94
C ALA A 84 -27.66 -19.53 -12.13
N GLN A 85 -27.51 -19.78 -10.84
CA GLN A 85 -28.60 -20.01 -9.91
C GLN A 85 -28.78 -18.78 -9.03
N ALA A 86 -29.85 -18.05 -9.20
CA ALA A 86 -30.20 -16.85 -8.42
C ALA A 86 -30.43 -17.12 -6.91
N LEU A 87 -29.97 -18.25 -6.40
CA LEU A 87 -30.11 -18.65 -4.99
C LEU A 87 -28.82 -18.48 -4.23
N PRO A 88 -28.91 -18.17 -2.92
CA PRO A 88 -27.73 -17.97 -2.08
C PRO A 88 -26.86 -19.22 -2.06
N ALA A 89 -25.60 -18.96 -1.96
CA ALA A 89 -24.48 -19.82 -1.81
C ALA A 89 -24.71 -21.04 -0.90
N ALA A 90 -24.38 -22.22 -1.40
CA ALA A 90 -24.27 -23.40 -0.56
C ALA A 90 -22.98 -23.30 0.27
N PHE A 91 -23.02 -23.77 1.51
CA PHE A 91 -21.78 -23.91 2.27
C PHE A 91 -20.88 -24.95 1.59
N LEU A 92 -19.72 -24.51 1.18
CA LEU A 92 -18.65 -25.40 0.70
C LEU A 92 -18.08 -26.21 1.88
N PHE A 93 -17.86 -25.54 3.00
CA PHE A 93 -17.59 -26.13 4.31
C PHE A 93 -18.08 -25.19 5.40
N ASP A 94 -18.66 -25.76 6.43
CA ASP A 94 -18.75 -25.12 7.73
C ASP A 94 -17.67 -25.67 8.66
N ARG A 95 -17.33 -24.91 9.68
CA ARG A 95 -16.28 -25.30 10.59
C ARG A 95 -16.62 -26.57 11.37
N ALA A 96 -17.88 -26.75 11.74
CA ALA A 96 -18.32 -27.91 12.52
C ALA A 96 -18.21 -29.22 11.73
N ALA A 97 -18.65 -29.19 10.46
CA ALA A 97 -18.52 -30.35 9.57
C ALA A 97 -17.05 -30.71 9.31
N LEU A 98 -16.21 -29.68 9.11
CA LEU A 98 -14.77 -29.90 8.91
C LEU A 98 -14.10 -30.45 10.17
N ASP A 99 -14.40 -29.90 11.35
CA ASP A 99 -13.81 -30.35 12.62
C ASP A 99 -14.26 -31.80 12.93
N SER A 100 -15.53 -32.14 12.67
CA SER A 100 -16.06 -33.51 12.83
C SER A 100 -15.37 -34.49 11.87
N ALA A 101 -15.31 -34.17 10.60
CA ALA A 101 -14.68 -35.03 9.58
C ALA A 101 -13.17 -35.21 9.83
N ALA A 102 -12.47 -34.15 10.22
CA ALA A 102 -11.05 -34.20 10.54
C ALA A 102 -10.79 -35.00 11.83
N GLY A 103 -11.65 -34.81 12.84
CA GLY A 103 -11.59 -35.55 14.12
C GLY A 103 -11.74 -37.05 13.91
N ALA A 104 -12.64 -37.49 13.03
CA ALA A 104 -12.80 -38.89 12.66
C ALA A 104 -11.53 -39.51 12.03
N LEU A 105 -10.68 -38.68 11.44
CA LEU A 105 -9.39 -39.05 10.89
C LEU A 105 -8.19 -38.84 11.85
N GLY A 106 -8.45 -38.41 13.09
CA GLY A 106 -7.42 -38.08 14.08
C GLY A 106 -6.59 -36.84 13.67
N VAL A 107 -7.22 -35.86 13.02
CA VAL A 107 -6.59 -34.59 12.57
C VAL A 107 -7.28 -33.42 13.29
N ASN A 108 -6.50 -32.42 13.71
CA ASN A 108 -7.07 -31.19 14.27
C ASN A 108 -7.67 -30.32 13.16
N GLY A 109 -8.99 -30.29 13.04
CA GLY A 109 -9.73 -29.55 12.02
C GLY A 109 -9.45 -28.05 12.08
N GLN A 110 -9.28 -27.46 13.27
CA GLN A 110 -9.05 -26.01 13.43
C GLN A 110 -7.76 -25.50 12.77
N ARG A 111 -6.78 -26.39 12.58
CA ARG A 111 -5.53 -26.08 11.88
C ARG A 111 -5.58 -26.31 10.38
N LEU A 112 -6.66 -26.87 9.87
CA LEU A 112 -6.83 -27.11 8.45
C LEU A 112 -7.18 -25.83 7.70
N ARG A 113 -6.52 -25.65 6.54
CA ARG A 113 -6.77 -24.55 5.59
C ARG A 113 -7.13 -25.17 4.25
N LEU A 114 -8.18 -24.65 3.60
CA LEU A 114 -8.51 -25.04 2.23
C LEU A 114 -7.42 -24.53 1.28
N VAL A 115 -6.78 -25.42 0.54
CA VAL A 115 -5.67 -25.07 -0.37
C VAL A 115 -5.95 -25.38 -1.83
N ASN A 116 -6.96 -26.20 -2.11
CA ASN A 116 -7.38 -26.51 -3.47
C ASN A 116 -8.84 -26.97 -3.51
N VAL A 117 -9.55 -26.53 -4.55
CA VAL A 117 -10.89 -27.03 -4.90
C VAL A 117 -10.85 -27.50 -6.34
N GLN A 118 -11.19 -28.77 -6.56
CA GLN A 118 -11.22 -29.39 -7.88
C GLN A 118 -12.66 -29.77 -8.26
N VAL A 119 -13.07 -29.39 -9.46
CA VAL A 119 -14.35 -29.78 -10.00
C VAL A 119 -14.30 -31.27 -10.42
N LEU A 120 -15.29 -32.06 -9.99
CA LEU A 120 -15.50 -33.47 -10.35
C LEU A 120 -16.83 -33.60 -11.08
N ALA A 121 -17.05 -34.74 -11.71
CA ALA A 121 -18.31 -35.01 -12.42
C ALA A 121 -19.55 -35.01 -11.50
N ASP A 122 -19.39 -35.39 -10.22
CA ASP A 122 -20.44 -35.53 -9.20
C ASP A 122 -20.29 -34.59 -7.99
N GLY A 123 -19.53 -33.50 -8.14
CA GLY A 123 -19.34 -32.52 -7.05
C GLY A 123 -17.99 -31.83 -7.06
N LEU A 124 -17.42 -31.62 -5.88
CA LEU A 124 -16.11 -30.99 -5.69
C LEU A 124 -15.22 -31.85 -4.79
N ARG A 125 -13.94 -31.83 -5.07
CA ARG A 125 -12.91 -32.30 -4.14
C ARG A 125 -12.31 -31.11 -3.45
N LEU A 126 -12.43 -31.08 -2.14
CA LEU A 126 -11.84 -30.06 -1.26
C LEU A 126 -10.57 -30.62 -0.64
N ARG A 127 -9.46 -29.93 -0.81
CA ARG A 127 -8.20 -30.32 -0.22
C ARG A 127 -7.80 -29.34 0.86
N PHE A 128 -7.63 -29.84 2.05
CA PHE A 128 -7.18 -29.08 3.21
C PHE A 128 -5.74 -29.46 3.56
N SER A 129 -4.95 -28.45 3.94
CA SER A 129 -3.57 -28.58 4.40
C SER A 129 -3.47 -28.18 5.88
N GLY A 130 -2.62 -28.88 6.63
CA GLY A 130 -2.31 -28.66 8.06
C GLY A 130 -1.15 -29.56 8.45
N GLU A 131 -1.13 -30.03 9.70
CA GLU A 131 -0.17 -31.03 10.17
C GLU A 131 -0.31 -32.37 9.39
N ALA A 132 -1.53 -32.71 8.99
CA ALA A 132 -1.86 -33.75 8.03
C ALA A 132 -2.85 -33.19 7.01
N GLY A 133 -2.74 -33.62 5.76
CA GLY A 133 -3.70 -33.20 4.72
C GLY A 133 -4.98 -34.02 4.82
N VAL A 134 -6.09 -33.39 4.43
CA VAL A 134 -7.41 -34.04 4.34
C VAL A 134 -8.03 -33.69 2.98
N ASP A 135 -8.44 -34.70 2.25
CA ASP A 135 -9.21 -34.58 1.00
C ASP A 135 -10.66 -34.96 1.31
N CYS A 136 -11.60 -34.03 1.07
CA CYS A 136 -13.05 -34.26 1.26
C CYS A 136 -13.79 -34.17 -0.07
N GLN A 137 -14.76 -35.04 -0.28
CA GLN A 137 -15.65 -35.00 -1.43
C GLN A 137 -16.96 -34.30 -1.05
N TRP A 138 -17.23 -33.16 -1.65
CA TRP A 138 -18.41 -32.37 -1.44
C TRP A 138 -19.47 -32.71 -2.51
N PRO A 139 -20.79 -32.79 -2.21
CA PRO A 139 -21.43 -32.43 -0.95
C PRO A 139 -21.52 -33.56 0.09
N ARG A 140 -21.03 -34.75 -0.20
CA ARG A 140 -21.19 -35.95 0.66
C ARG A 140 -20.34 -35.92 1.95
N TRP A 141 -19.37 -35.02 2.04
CA TRP A 141 -18.41 -34.90 3.17
C TRP A 141 -17.67 -36.20 3.49
N GLN A 142 -17.40 -37.00 2.46
CA GLN A 142 -16.53 -38.16 2.60
C GLN A 142 -15.07 -37.71 2.60
N CYS A 143 -14.43 -37.75 3.75
CA CYS A 143 -13.09 -37.26 3.92
C CYS A 143 -12.10 -38.41 4.15
N LEU A 144 -10.92 -38.28 3.57
CA LEU A 144 -9.81 -39.22 3.72
C LEU A 144 -8.53 -38.42 4.00
N ARG A 145 -7.60 -39.05 4.72
CA ARG A 145 -6.25 -38.47 4.79
C ARG A 145 -5.64 -38.39 3.40
N THR A 146 -5.12 -37.22 3.07
CA THR A 146 -4.48 -36.99 1.78
C THR A 146 -3.27 -37.91 1.64
N GLN A 147 -3.22 -38.65 0.52
CA GLN A 147 -2.08 -39.46 0.17
C GLN A 147 -0.98 -38.65 -0.51
N GLY A 148 0.28 -38.97 -0.21
CA GLY A 148 1.44 -38.30 -0.78
C GLY A 148 1.83 -37.01 -0.07
N ALA A 149 2.78 -36.28 -0.63
CA ALA A 149 3.28 -35.04 -0.10
C ALA A 149 2.23 -33.93 -0.16
N MET A 150 2.26 -33.02 0.79
CA MET A 150 1.42 -31.84 0.84
C MET A 150 2.28 -30.58 0.65
N PRO A 151 1.73 -29.53 0.00
CA PRO A 151 2.44 -28.28 -0.08
C PRO A 151 2.59 -27.67 1.33
N ALA A 152 3.81 -27.27 1.65
CA ALA A 152 4.04 -26.42 2.81
C ALA A 152 3.37 -25.05 2.63
N ALA A 153 3.17 -24.33 3.72
CA ALA A 153 2.51 -23.01 3.68
C ALA A 153 3.26 -21.98 2.82
N ASP A 154 4.56 -22.18 2.64
CA ASP A 154 5.46 -21.36 1.83
C ASP A 154 5.66 -21.87 0.39
N ALA A 155 5.00 -22.94 0.00
CA ALA A 155 5.11 -23.48 -1.37
C ALA A 155 4.30 -22.65 -2.37
N LEU A 156 4.77 -22.59 -3.62
CA LEU A 156 4.06 -22.02 -4.76
C LEU A 156 3.41 -23.11 -5.60
N PRO A 157 2.08 -23.31 -5.54
CA PRO A 157 1.42 -24.39 -6.25
C PRO A 157 1.43 -24.17 -7.77
N ALA A 158 1.49 -25.27 -8.52
CA ALA A 158 1.24 -25.27 -9.95
C ALA A 158 -0.25 -25.04 -10.25
N PRO A 159 -0.61 -24.65 -11.50
CA PRO A 159 -2.00 -24.39 -11.88
C PRO A 159 -2.94 -25.57 -11.63
N ASP A 160 -2.48 -26.81 -11.78
CA ASP A 160 -3.24 -28.04 -11.54
C ASP A 160 -3.34 -28.45 -10.07
N GLY A 161 -2.54 -27.81 -9.18
CA GLY A 161 -2.47 -28.12 -7.75
C GLY A 161 -1.83 -29.48 -7.41
N GLU A 162 -1.23 -30.19 -8.38
CA GLU A 162 -0.59 -31.51 -8.18
C GLU A 162 0.93 -31.42 -8.00
N ALA A 163 1.49 -30.23 -8.25
CA ALA A 163 2.90 -29.93 -8.04
C ALA A 163 3.05 -28.55 -7.36
N TRP A 164 4.22 -28.31 -6.78
CA TRP A 164 4.55 -27.00 -6.20
C TRP A 164 6.05 -26.76 -6.18
N LEU A 165 6.43 -25.50 -6.08
CA LEU A 165 7.80 -25.05 -5.96
C LEU A 165 8.12 -24.68 -4.51
N GLN A 166 9.34 -24.95 -4.11
CA GLN A 166 9.96 -24.53 -2.86
C GLN A 166 11.36 -24.01 -3.14
N VAL A 167 11.88 -23.17 -2.26
CA VAL A 167 13.28 -22.75 -2.29
C VAL A 167 14.08 -23.61 -1.31
N ARG A 168 15.19 -24.22 -1.79
CA ARG A 168 16.18 -24.93 -0.97
C ARG A 168 17.56 -24.61 -1.50
N ASP A 169 18.49 -24.26 -0.63
CA ASP A 169 19.90 -23.99 -0.98
C ASP A 169 20.01 -23.04 -2.18
N HIS A 170 19.27 -21.92 -2.14
CA HIS A 170 19.23 -20.89 -3.18
C HIS A 170 18.68 -21.33 -4.54
N ASN A 171 18.08 -22.50 -4.64
CA ASN A 171 17.51 -23.03 -5.86
C ASN A 171 16.03 -23.36 -5.72
N LEU A 172 15.32 -23.35 -6.85
CA LEU A 172 13.96 -23.85 -6.92
C LEU A 172 13.97 -25.37 -6.97
N TRP A 173 13.13 -25.96 -6.15
CA TRP A 173 12.85 -27.38 -6.10
C TRP A 173 11.41 -27.65 -6.48
N LEU A 174 11.20 -28.60 -7.35
CA LEU A 174 9.90 -29.12 -7.73
C LEU A 174 9.55 -30.32 -6.86
N GLN A 175 8.41 -30.25 -6.22
CA GLN A 175 7.78 -31.37 -5.55
C GLN A 175 6.49 -31.71 -6.28
N GLN A 176 6.37 -32.96 -6.72
CA GLN A 176 5.11 -33.51 -7.18
C GLN A 176 4.56 -34.45 -6.10
N ARG A 177 3.25 -34.59 -6.04
CA ARG A 177 2.57 -35.27 -4.93
C ARG A 177 3.07 -36.66 -4.62
N ARG A 178 3.37 -37.44 -5.66
CA ARG A 178 3.75 -38.86 -5.55
C ARG A 178 5.19 -39.14 -5.99
N GLN A 179 5.99 -38.10 -6.11
CA GLN A 179 7.38 -38.24 -6.55
C GLN A 179 8.32 -37.64 -5.53
N ALA A 180 9.58 -38.07 -5.54
CA ALA A 180 10.61 -37.41 -4.74
C ALA A 180 10.87 -36.00 -5.24
N PRO A 181 11.21 -35.04 -4.33
CA PRO A 181 11.60 -33.70 -4.73
C PRO A 181 12.81 -33.73 -5.65
N ARG A 182 12.82 -32.87 -6.67
CA ARG A 182 13.99 -32.69 -7.53
C ARG A 182 14.34 -31.21 -7.67
N ALA A 183 15.60 -30.91 -7.84
CA ALA A 183 16.05 -29.56 -8.17
C ALA A 183 15.50 -29.20 -9.56
N LEU A 184 14.89 -28.02 -9.66
CA LEU A 184 14.40 -27.45 -10.90
C LEU A 184 15.41 -26.46 -11.48
N THR A 185 16.14 -25.74 -10.62
CA THR A 185 17.25 -24.87 -11.01
C THR A 185 18.54 -25.34 -10.33
N THR A 186 19.66 -24.96 -10.93
CA THR A 186 21.00 -25.20 -10.41
C THR A 186 21.85 -23.94 -10.53
N GLY A 187 22.92 -23.84 -9.75
CA GLY A 187 23.80 -22.65 -9.79
C GLY A 187 23.31 -21.46 -8.98
N GLY A 188 22.26 -21.62 -8.15
CA GLY A 188 21.89 -20.64 -7.14
C GLY A 188 22.91 -20.61 -6.02
N VAL A 189 23.31 -19.40 -5.61
CA VAL A 189 24.25 -19.15 -4.51
C VAL A 189 23.76 -18.01 -3.63
N ALA A 190 24.35 -17.84 -2.46
CA ALA A 190 24.04 -16.73 -1.57
C ALA A 190 24.19 -15.39 -2.30
N GLY A 191 23.21 -14.51 -2.17
CA GLY A 191 23.15 -13.22 -2.88
C GLY A 191 22.86 -13.32 -4.38
N HIS A 192 22.66 -14.55 -4.93
CA HIS A 192 22.27 -14.74 -6.33
C HIS A 192 21.53 -16.07 -6.50
N GLY A 193 20.38 -16.20 -5.86
CA GLY A 193 19.55 -17.41 -5.86
C GLY A 193 18.35 -17.32 -6.80
N TYR A 194 17.69 -18.45 -7.02
CA TYR A 194 16.43 -18.57 -7.75
C TYR A 194 15.27 -18.60 -6.77
N GLY A 195 14.33 -17.67 -6.94
CA GLY A 195 13.17 -17.55 -6.07
C GLY A 195 13.49 -17.13 -4.63
N VAL A 196 14.69 -16.68 -4.35
CA VAL A 196 15.12 -16.19 -3.04
C VAL A 196 14.68 -14.74 -2.89
N LEU A 197 14.13 -14.41 -1.73
CA LEU A 197 13.81 -13.03 -1.37
C LEU A 197 15.14 -12.27 -1.15
N PRO A 198 15.45 -11.25 -1.97
CA PRO A 198 16.70 -10.52 -1.84
C PRO A 198 16.69 -9.51 -0.67
N ASP A 199 17.88 -9.11 -0.22
CA ASP A 199 18.03 -8.16 0.90
C ASP A 199 17.47 -6.79 0.57
N PHE A 200 17.56 -6.33 -0.68
CA PHE A 200 17.00 -5.04 -1.09
C PHE A 200 15.47 -4.94 -0.94
N THR A 201 14.76 -6.04 -0.70
CA THR A 201 13.34 -6.00 -0.34
C THR A 201 13.08 -5.47 1.08
N LEU A 202 14.16 -5.16 1.81
CA LEU A 202 14.13 -4.58 3.16
C LEU A 202 13.46 -5.54 4.16
N ARG A 203 13.74 -6.84 4.00
CA ARG A 203 13.26 -7.95 4.82
C ARG A 203 14.39 -8.95 5.19
N GLY A 204 15.62 -8.52 5.04
CA GLY A 204 16.80 -9.35 5.32
C GLY A 204 16.88 -9.78 6.78
N ILE A 205 16.67 -8.87 7.73
CA ILE A 205 16.69 -9.15 9.17
C ILE A 205 15.53 -10.08 9.58
N PRO A 206 14.24 -9.80 9.28
CA PRO A 206 13.15 -10.74 9.55
C PRO A 206 13.38 -12.13 8.95
N ARG A 207 13.95 -12.19 7.74
CA ARG A 207 14.29 -13.45 7.10
C ARG A 207 15.40 -14.19 7.84
N SER A 208 16.49 -13.52 8.19
CA SER A 208 17.61 -14.14 8.93
C SER A 208 17.19 -14.64 10.32
N GLN A 209 16.17 -14.05 10.91
CA GLN A 209 15.56 -14.47 12.18
C GLN A 209 14.49 -15.57 12.02
N GLY A 210 14.26 -16.08 10.80
CA GLY A 210 13.23 -17.09 10.52
C GLY A 210 11.78 -16.59 10.69
N ARG A 211 11.57 -15.28 10.75
CA ARG A 211 10.23 -14.66 10.91
C ARG A 211 9.48 -14.52 9.59
N MET A 212 10.11 -14.83 8.45
CA MET A 212 9.49 -14.81 7.15
C MET A 212 9.51 -16.21 6.51
N PRO A 213 8.40 -16.65 5.89
CA PRO A 213 8.38 -17.90 5.15
C PRO A 213 9.29 -17.81 3.92
N ALA A 214 9.95 -18.93 3.58
CA ALA A 214 10.83 -19.05 2.43
C ALA A 214 10.05 -19.26 1.10
N ARG A 215 8.92 -18.59 0.92
CA ARG A 215 8.10 -18.73 -0.29
C ARG A 215 8.87 -18.24 -1.52
N PRO A 216 8.79 -18.95 -2.67
CA PRO A 216 9.42 -18.49 -3.90
C PRO A 216 9.01 -17.07 -4.25
N PHE A 217 10.02 -16.18 -4.35
CA PHE A 217 9.85 -14.75 -4.63
C PHE A 217 10.06 -14.48 -6.11
N ALA A 218 9.22 -13.63 -6.70
CA ALA A 218 9.29 -13.21 -8.10
C ALA A 218 9.31 -14.39 -9.10
N VAL A 219 8.53 -15.44 -8.82
CA VAL A 219 8.41 -16.67 -9.61
C VAL A 219 6.96 -16.91 -9.98
N GLY A 220 6.71 -17.38 -11.20
CA GLY A 220 5.38 -17.75 -11.68
C GLY A 220 5.42 -18.95 -12.61
N TRP A 221 4.30 -19.67 -12.66
CA TRP A 221 4.05 -20.74 -13.61
C TRP A 221 3.46 -20.20 -14.91
N SER A 222 3.75 -20.87 -16.04
CA SER A 222 2.91 -20.72 -17.22
C SER A 222 1.51 -21.31 -16.95
N PRO A 223 0.45 -20.82 -17.61
CA PRO A 223 -0.91 -21.31 -17.38
C PRO A 223 -1.10 -22.81 -17.57
N ASP A 224 -0.31 -23.43 -18.47
CA ASP A 224 -0.31 -24.86 -18.74
C ASP A 224 0.60 -25.70 -17.79
N GLY A 225 1.26 -25.04 -16.85
CA GLY A 225 2.18 -25.67 -15.90
C GLY A 225 3.46 -26.22 -16.53
N ARG A 226 3.75 -25.93 -17.80
CA ARG A 226 4.93 -26.41 -18.50
C ARG A 226 6.20 -25.64 -18.14
N TYR A 227 6.09 -24.33 -18.00
CA TYR A 227 7.21 -23.45 -17.72
C TYR A 227 7.09 -22.82 -16.36
N VAL A 228 8.25 -22.56 -15.76
CA VAL A 228 8.42 -21.67 -14.61
C VAL A 228 9.30 -20.51 -15.06
N ALA A 229 8.88 -19.29 -14.82
CA ALA A 229 9.68 -18.11 -15.08
C ALA A 229 9.79 -17.23 -13.84
N GLY A 230 10.87 -16.50 -13.75
CA GLY A 230 11.06 -15.58 -12.63
C GLY A 230 12.16 -14.55 -12.87
N VAL A 231 12.34 -13.71 -11.85
CA VAL A 231 13.44 -12.75 -11.80
C VAL A 231 14.47 -13.24 -10.81
N ARG A 232 15.74 -13.14 -11.20
CA ARG A 232 16.91 -13.47 -10.38
C ARG A 232 17.67 -12.18 -10.10
N TYR A 233 18.02 -11.97 -8.84
CA TYR A 233 18.71 -10.76 -8.39
C TYR A 233 20.13 -11.10 -7.99
N ASP A 234 21.10 -10.26 -8.39
CA ASP A 234 22.50 -10.37 -8.02
C ASP A 234 22.90 -9.25 -7.07
N GLU A 235 23.04 -9.61 -5.80
CA GLU A 235 23.44 -8.71 -4.71
C GLU A 235 24.89 -8.93 -4.27
N ARG A 236 25.64 -9.83 -4.90
CA ARG A 236 26.97 -10.24 -4.44
C ARG A 236 28.00 -9.11 -4.41
N ALA A 237 27.84 -8.15 -5.33
CA ALA A 237 28.72 -6.98 -5.41
C ALA A 237 28.32 -5.84 -4.45
N LEU A 238 27.14 -5.91 -3.83
CA LEU A 238 26.69 -4.89 -2.90
C LEU A 238 27.51 -4.90 -1.62
N ARG A 239 27.62 -3.72 -1.00
CA ARG A 239 28.29 -3.58 0.31
C ARG A 239 27.39 -4.11 1.42
N ASP A 240 28.05 -4.53 2.49
CA ASP A 240 27.40 -4.89 3.74
C ASP A 240 26.91 -3.62 4.44
N TYR A 241 25.64 -3.64 4.89
CA TYR A 241 25.05 -2.58 5.69
C TYR A 241 24.71 -3.14 7.08
N PRO A 242 25.36 -2.62 8.16
CA PRO A 242 25.15 -3.14 9.50
C PRO A 242 23.96 -2.49 10.19
N TYR A 243 23.19 -3.30 10.93
CA TYR A 243 22.18 -2.86 11.91
C TYR A 243 22.59 -3.36 13.29
N LEU A 244 22.53 -2.49 14.29
CA LEU A 244 22.87 -2.82 15.66
C LEU A 244 21.57 -3.08 16.45
N GLU A 245 21.37 -4.30 16.90
CA GLU A 245 20.37 -4.66 17.91
C GLU A 245 21.01 -4.47 19.28
N SER A 246 20.74 -3.32 19.92
CA SER A 246 21.39 -2.93 21.18
C SER A 246 20.91 -3.76 22.38
N THR A 247 19.63 -4.21 22.30
CA THR A 247 18.97 -4.94 23.39
C THR A 247 18.35 -6.24 22.91
N PRO A 248 19.16 -7.22 22.46
CA PRO A 248 18.62 -8.49 21.97
C PRO A 248 17.92 -9.26 23.08
N ALA A 249 16.83 -9.95 22.75
CA ALA A 249 16.10 -10.75 23.71
C ALA A 249 17.02 -11.84 24.30
N GLY A 250 17.11 -11.89 25.64
CA GLY A 250 17.90 -12.89 26.37
C GLY A 250 19.42 -12.70 26.28
N GLY A 251 19.94 -11.57 25.77
CA GLY A 251 21.34 -11.29 25.61
C GLY A 251 21.79 -10.01 26.32
N ALA A 252 23.00 -10.03 26.91
CA ALA A 252 23.59 -8.85 27.55
C ALA A 252 24.45 -8.02 26.57
N ARG A 253 24.80 -8.59 25.41
CA ARG A 253 25.68 -7.92 24.41
C ARG A 253 24.88 -7.56 23.17
N PRO A 254 25.11 -6.39 22.59
CA PRO A 254 24.53 -6.03 21.29
C PRO A 254 24.84 -7.06 20.22
N ARG A 255 23.91 -7.22 19.28
CA ARG A 255 24.06 -8.08 18.11
C ARG A 255 24.11 -7.23 16.86
N VAL A 256 25.01 -7.55 15.95
CA VAL A 256 25.06 -6.94 14.63
C VAL A 256 24.33 -7.86 13.64
N HIS A 257 23.40 -7.29 12.91
CA HIS A 257 22.78 -7.87 11.70
C HIS A 257 23.42 -7.22 10.48
N THR A 258 23.64 -7.98 9.44
CA THR A 258 24.22 -7.47 8.19
C THR A 258 23.33 -7.86 7.03
N VAL A 259 23.04 -6.90 6.17
CA VAL A 259 22.30 -7.10 4.92
C VAL A 259 23.10 -6.51 3.76
N LYS A 260 22.85 -6.97 2.54
CA LYS A 260 23.40 -6.41 1.32
C LYS A 260 22.56 -5.22 0.86
N LEU A 261 23.16 -4.02 0.80
CA LEU A 261 22.42 -2.80 0.44
C LEU A 261 23.28 -1.89 -0.42
N GLY A 262 22.79 -1.52 -1.61
CA GLY A 262 23.34 -0.45 -2.43
C GLY A 262 22.69 0.87 -2.05
N LEU A 263 23.47 1.89 -1.72
CA LEU A 263 22.99 3.23 -1.46
C LEU A 263 22.94 4.07 -2.74
N LEU A 264 22.20 5.19 -2.68
CA LEU A 264 22.21 6.17 -3.77
C LEU A 264 23.64 6.65 -4.04
N GLY A 265 24.07 6.59 -5.30
CA GLY A 265 25.40 6.97 -5.70
C GLY A 265 26.47 5.88 -5.56
N ASP A 266 26.17 4.72 -4.97
CA ASP A 266 27.09 3.59 -5.02
C ASP A 266 27.27 3.11 -6.47
N ALA A 267 28.53 2.81 -6.83
CA ALA A 267 28.84 2.28 -8.16
C ALA A 267 28.27 0.87 -8.37
N GLN A 268 28.06 0.14 -7.28
CA GLN A 268 27.49 -1.19 -7.29
C GLN A 268 26.03 -1.14 -6.86
N GLN A 269 25.13 -1.51 -7.78
CA GLN A 269 23.71 -1.63 -7.55
C GLN A 269 23.26 -3.06 -7.82
N VAL A 270 22.09 -3.45 -7.27
CA VAL A 270 21.49 -4.74 -7.56
C VAL A 270 21.28 -4.89 -9.08
N ARG A 271 21.62 -6.06 -9.61
CA ARG A 271 21.35 -6.41 -11.01
C ARG A 271 20.32 -7.51 -11.05
N ASP A 272 19.41 -7.42 -11.98
CA ASP A 272 18.41 -8.45 -12.19
C ASP A 272 18.51 -9.08 -13.59
N SER A 273 18.05 -10.31 -13.68
CA SER A 273 17.93 -11.07 -14.91
C SER A 273 16.65 -11.89 -14.86
N LEU A 274 16.14 -12.25 -16.02
CA LEU A 274 15.02 -13.18 -16.13
C LEU A 274 15.55 -14.60 -16.28
N TYR A 275 14.75 -15.58 -15.88
CA TYR A 275 15.01 -16.98 -16.19
C TYR A 275 13.72 -17.72 -16.52
N ILE A 276 13.86 -18.77 -17.33
CA ILE A 276 12.78 -19.68 -17.70
C ILE A 276 13.28 -21.12 -17.54
N VAL A 277 12.45 -21.98 -16.96
CA VAL A 277 12.73 -23.42 -16.85
C VAL A 277 11.59 -24.21 -17.47
N ASP A 278 11.90 -25.08 -18.41
CA ASP A 278 10.96 -26.10 -18.87
C ASP A 278 10.90 -27.22 -17.82
N VAL A 279 9.73 -27.35 -17.20
CA VAL A 279 9.53 -28.25 -16.06
C VAL A 279 9.68 -29.73 -16.45
N ARG A 280 9.36 -30.07 -17.71
CA ARG A 280 9.45 -31.46 -18.18
C ARG A 280 10.87 -31.89 -18.46
N SER A 281 11.60 -31.09 -19.22
CA SER A 281 12.99 -31.40 -19.61
C SER A 281 14.02 -30.99 -18.55
N GLY A 282 13.69 -30.08 -17.64
CA GLY A 282 14.62 -29.44 -16.71
C GLY A 282 15.56 -28.42 -17.38
N ARG A 283 15.32 -28.09 -18.65
CA ARG A 283 16.15 -27.12 -19.37
C ARG A 283 15.91 -25.72 -18.80
N GLN A 284 16.98 -25.11 -18.34
CA GLN A 284 17.01 -23.76 -17.79
C GLN A 284 17.62 -22.79 -18.82
N GLN A 285 17.02 -21.59 -18.92
CA GLN A 285 17.49 -20.46 -19.73
C GLN A 285 17.60 -19.26 -18.80
N ASP A 286 18.82 -18.73 -18.62
CA ASP A 286 19.06 -17.46 -17.94
C ASP A 286 19.13 -16.36 -19.01
N ILE A 287 18.30 -15.31 -18.87
CA ILE A 287 18.14 -14.23 -19.83
C ILE A 287 18.73 -12.96 -19.24
N THR A 288 19.89 -12.55 -19.74
CA THR A 288 20.53 -11.30 -19.35
C THR A 288 19.80 -10.13 -20.01
N LEU A 289 19.41 -9.14 -19.20
CA LEU A 289 18.84 -7.89 -19.72
C LEU A 289 19.93 -7.02 -20.34
N PRO A 290 19.60 -6.16 -21.31
CA PRO A 290 20.54 -5.17 -21.82
C PRO A 290 21.10 -4.29 -20.71
N GLU A 291 22.30 -3.75 -20.90
CA GLU A 291 22.95 -2.89 -19.89
C GLU A 291 22.09 -1.68 -19.53
N GLY A 292 21.93 -1.42 -18.22
CA GLY A 292 21.11 -0.34 -17.68
C GLY A 292 19.60 -0.63 -17.65
N TRP A 293 19.16 -1.82 -18.12
CA TRP A 293 17.75 -2.23 -18.04
C TRP A 293 17.51 -3.15 -16.86
N ASN A 294 16.35 -2.99 -16.26
CA ASN A 294 15.90 -3.76 -15.10
C ASN A 294 14.44 -4.17 -15.26
N THR A 295 14.01 -5.22 -14.58
CA THR A 295 12.59 -5.58 -14.52
C THR A 295 11.81 -4.52 -13.73
N LEU A 296 10.54 -4.32 -14.07
CA LEU A 296 9.64 -3.52 -13.22
C LEU A 296 9.10 -4.34 -12.07
N SER A 297 9.12 -3.76 -10.88
CA SER A 297 8.65 -4.39 -9.65
C SER A 297 7.16 -4.76 -9.66
N GLU A 298 6.34 -4.02 -10.41
CA GLU A 298 4.92 -4.31 -10.61
C GLU A 298 4.64 -5.29 -11.74
N ALA A 299 5.62 -5.58 -12.59
CA ALA A 299 5.37 -6.22 -13.87
C ALA A 299 6.55 -7.04 -14.43
N GLY A 300 7.30 -7.73 -13.58
CA GLY A 300 8.42 -8.56 -14.06
C GLY A 300 7.98 -9.56 -15.14
N VAL A 301 6.93 -10.32 -14.87
CA VAL A 301 6.29 -11.22 -15.83
C VAL A 301 4.85 -10.74 -16.05
N LEU A 302 4.49 -10.40 -17.28
CA LEU A 302 3.17 -9.89 -17.65
C LEU A 302 2.21 -11.02 -18.09
N GLY A 303 2.71 -12.01 -18.81
CA GLY A 303 1.88 -13.11 -19.30
C GLY A 303 2.58 -14.03 -20.27
N TRP A 304 1.85 -15.03 -20.75
CA TRP A 304 2.31 -16.04 -21.67
C TRP A 304 1.40 -16.14 -22.90
N ASP A 305 2.00 -16.46 -24.05
CA ASP A 305 1.31 -16.94 -25.25
C ASP A 305 2.04 -18.18 -25.75
N GLY A 306 1.52 -19.36 -25.41
CA GLY A 306 2.21 -20.63 -25.67
C GLY A 306 3.59 -20.68 -25.02
N HIS A 307 4.66 -20.76 -25.83
CA HIS A 307 6.06 -20.76 -25.38
C HIS A 307 6.68 -19.36 -25.29
N ARG A 308 5.92 -18.30 -25.52
CA ARG A 308 6.40 -16.91 -25.47
C ARG A 308 6.03 -16.29 -24.13
N LEU A 309 7.07 -15.81 -23.43
CA LEU A 309 6.93 -15.03 -22.21
C LEU A 309 6.97 -13.55 -22.54
N TYR A 310 6.07 -12.77 -21.97
CA TYR A 310 6.08 -11.30 -22.06
C TYR A 310 6.43 -10.69 -20.72
N ALA A 311 7.34 -9.71 -20.75
CA ALA A 311 7.79 -9.01 -19.54
C ALA A 311 7.91 -7.50 -19.81
N ALA A 312 7.89 -6.71 -18.75
CA ALA A 312 8.20 -5.28 -18.82
C ALA A 312 9.57 -5.03 -18.20
N ILE A 313 10.40 -4.29 -18.93
CA ILE A 313 11.71 -3.83 -18.47
C ILE A 313 11.81 -2.31 -18.61
N ALA A 314 12.57 -1.68 -17.72
CA ALA A 314 12.73 -0.23 -17.70
C ALA A 314 14.20 0.20 -17.63
N HIS A 315 14.49 1.31 -18.25
CA HIS A 315 15.74 2.04 -18.14
C HIS A 315 15.47 3.39 -17.48
N PHE A 316 16.08 3.63 -16.31
CA PHE A 316 15.80 4.80 -15.48
C PHE A 316 16.72 6.00 -15.75
N GLY A 317 17.65 5.89 -16.71
CA GLY A 317 18.45 7.03 -17.18
C GLY A 317 17.62 8.07 -17.94
N ALA A 318 18.23 9.18 -18.33
CA ALA A 318 17.57 10.24 -19.10
C ALA A 318 17.86 10.06 -20.61
N PRO A 319 16.85 9.95 -21.50
CA PRO A 319 15.44 9.83 -21.17
C PRO A 319 15.11 8.46 -20.54
N ARG A 320 14.08 8.41 -19.70
CA ARG A 320 13.55 7.15 -19.18
C ARG A 320 12.91 6.36 -20.30
N ARG A 321 13.04 5.04 -20.24
CA ARG A 321 12.45 4.14 -21.23
C ARG A 321 11.79 2.96 -20.56
N LEU A 322 10.71 2.50 -21.17
CA LEU A 322 9.93 1.34 -20.75
C LEU A 322 9.68 0.46 -21.96
N ARG A 323 10.00 -0.83 -21.87
CA ARG A 323 9.81 -1.80 -22.94
C ARG A 323 8.86 -2.91 -22.54
N LEU A 324 7.98 -3.28 -23.47
CA LEU A 324 7.42 -4.61 -23.53
C LEU A 324 8.39 -5.49 -24.31
N VAL A 325 8.83 -6.59 -23.71
CA VAL A 325 9.70 -7.57 -24.35
C VAL A 325 9.02 -8.92 -24.46
N GLU A 326 9.32 -9.64 -25.53
CA GLU A 326 8.96 -11.03 -25.77
C GLU A 326 10.21 -11.90 -25.59
N ILE A 327 10.05 -13.02 -24.92
CA ILE A 327 11.15 -13.98 -24.69
C ILE A 327 10.68 -15.36 -25.13
N ASP A 328 11.40 -15.98 -26.05
CA ASP A 328 11.16 -17.35 -26.47
C ASP A 328 11.69 -18.32 -25.42
N ALA A 329 10.81 -19.12 -24.84
CA ALA A 329 11.16 -20.05 -23.75
C ALA A 329 12.08 -21.20 -24.19
N GLY A 330 12.12 -21.50 -25.49
CA GLY A 330 12.98 -22.55 -26.04
C GLY A 330 14.42 -22.09 -26.24
N SER A 331 14.64 -20.86 -26.74
CA SER A 331 15.98 -20.33 -27.07
C SER A 331 16.50 -19.32 -26.06
N GLY A 332 15.63 -18.68 -25.26
CA GLY A 332 15.97 -17.54 -24.41
C GLY A 332 16.12 -16.22 -25.19
N ALA A 333 15.81 -16.22 -26.48
CA ALA A 333 15.92 -15.00 -27.31
C ALA A 333 14.94 -13.94 -26.87
N LEU A 334 15.46 -12.72 -26.62
CA LEU A 334 14.70 -11.57 -26.19
C LEU A 334 14.51 -10.59 -27.37
N ARG A 335 13.27 -10.18 -27.60
CA ARG A 335 12.89 -9.21 -28.63
C ARG A 335 12.10 -8.06 -27.99
N THR A 336 12.44 -6.82 -28.33
CA THR A 336 11.62 -5.66 -27.97
C THR A 336 10.36 -5.66 -28.83
N VAL A 337 9.20 -5.61 -28.19
CA VAL A 337 7.90 -5.48 -28.85
C VAL A 337 7.54 -4.00 -28.98
N LEU A 338 7.55 -3.26 -27.88
CA LEU A 338 7.15 -1.85 -27.80
C LEU A 338 8.13 -1.11 -26.88
N GLU A 339 8.42 0.15 -27.22
CA GLU A 339 9.16 1.05 -26.34
C GLU A 339 8.40 2.37 -26.16
N GLU A 340 8.37 2.86 -24.92
CA GLU A 340 7.97 4.22 -24.56
C GLU A 340 9.15 4.95 -23.94
N ALA A 341 9.23 6.26 -24.16
CA ALA A 341 10.24 7.13 -23.58
C ALA A 341 9.63 8.40 -23.03
N GLY A 342 10.28 9.00 -22.03
CA GLY A 342 9.81 10.23 -21.38
C GLY A 342 10.83 10.77 -20.39
N ASP A 343 10.64 12.02 -19.98
CA ASP A 343 11.56 12.73 -19.07
C ASP A 343 11.23 12.50 -17.58
N ALA A 344 10.02 12.06 -17.29
CA ALA A 344 9.56 11.78 -15.94
C ALA A 344 9.15 10.31 -15.77
N ARG A 345 8.32 9.99 -14.79
CA ARG A 345 7.91 8.61 -14.49
C ARG A 345 7.21 7.95 -15.67
N LEU A 346 7.62 6.72 -15.99
CA LEU A 346 6.92 5.80 -16.87
C LEU A 346 6.40 4.64 -16.02
N GLN A 347 5.10 4.37 -16.10
CA GLN A 347 4.43 3.41 -15.23
C GLN A 347 3.42 2.59 -16.03
N LEU A 348 3.11 1.40 -15.53
CA LEU A 348 2.06 0.52 -16.06
C LEU A 348 0.82 0.45 -15.17
N SER A 349 0.78 1.28 -14.11
CA SER A 349 -0.35 1.48 -13.21
C SER A 349 -0.29 2.88 -12.60
N LEU A 350 -1.38 3.38 -12.04
CA LEU A 350 -1.41 4.70 -11.39
C LEU A 350 -0.80 4.72 -9.98
N TYR A 351 -0.54 3.57 -9.40
CA TYR A 351 0.03 3.42 -8.07
C TYR A 351 1.22 2.49 -8.09
N SER A 352 2.25 2.83 -7.35
CA SER A 352 3.53 2.11 -7.38
C SER A 352 3.45 0.64 -6.95
N TYR A 353 2.42 0.27 -6.20
CA TYR A 353 2.28 -1.08 -5.64
C TYR A 353 1.20 -1.93 -6.33
N ASN A 354 0.44 -1.33 -7.26
CA ASN A 354 -0.56 -2.07 -8.01
C ASN A 354 0.11 -2.92 -9.09
N ARG A 355 -0.60 -3.96 -9.50
CA ARG A 355 -0.21 -4.74 -10.67
C ARG A 355 -0.27 -3.87 -11.92
N ALA A 356 0.61 -4.17 -12.89
CA ALA A 356 0.56 -3.55 -14.20
C ALA A 356 -0.81 -3.76 -14.87
N SER A 357 -1.40 -2.68 -15.36
CA SER A 357 -2.65 -2.70 -16.13
C SER A 357 -2.37 -3.14 -17.57
N VAL A 358 -1.86 -4.36 -17.72
CA VAL A 358 -1.49 -4.98 -18.99
C VAL A 358 -2.08 -6.37 -19.07
N ALA A 359 -2.62 -6.75 -20.23
CA ALA A 359 -3.08 -8.09 -20.53
C ALA A 359 -2.55 -8.57 -21.87
N ILE A 360 -1.84 -9.70 -21.87
CA ILE A 360 -1.48 -10.42 -23.09
C ILE A 360 -2.67 -11.28 -23.50
N LEU A 361 -3.05 -11.25 -24.78
CA LEU A 361 -4.16 -12.04 -25.29
C LEU A 361 -3.62 -13.24 -26.07
N PRO A 362 -3.59 -14.43 -25.46
CA PRO A 362 -3.03 -15.61 -26.11
C PRO A 362 -3.71 -15.95 -27.41
N GLY A 363 -2.94 -16.28 -28.44
CA GLY A 363 -3.43 -16.64 -29.76
C GLY A 363 -3.99 -15.50 -30.62
N GLN A 364 -4.00 -14.26 -30.12
CA GLN A 364 -4.58 -13.11 -30.84
C GLN A 364 -3.52 -12.12 -31.39
N ASP A 365 -2.23 -12.36 -31.17
CA ASP A 365 -1.14 -11.43 -31.53
C ASP A 365 -1.37 -10.00 -31.00
N THR A 366 -2.06 -9.83 -29.87
CA THR A 366 -2.36 -8.52 -29.32
C THR A 366 -2.24 -8.49 -27.79
N ALA A 367 -2.02 -7.29 -27.26
CA ALA A 367 -2.08 -6.98 -25.84
C ALA A 367 -2.92 -5.73 -25.59
N VAL A 368 -3.51 -5.64 -24.41
CA VAL A 368 -3.97 -4.39 -23.81
C VAL A 368 -2.80 -3.81 -23.03
N TRP A 369 -2.44 -2.57 -23.33
CA TRP A 369 -1.31 -1.87 -22.75
C TRP A 369 -1.75 -0.58 -22.09
N PHE A 370 -1.34 -0.33 -20.85
CA PHE A 370 -1.54 0.94 -20.16
C PHE A 370 -0.44 1.93 -20.54
N SER A 371 -0.83 3.17 -20.84
CA SER A 371 0.12 4.23 -21.15
C SER A 371 -0.40 5.59 -20.73
N GLN A 372 0.51 6.47 -20.32
CA GLN A 372 0.24 7.88 -20.01
C GLN A 372 0.72 8.83 -21.13
N ARG A 373 0.88 8.33 -22.36
CA ARG A 373 1.44 9.09 -23.52
C ARG A 373 0.63 10.31 -23.94
N ASP A 374 -0.66 10.37 -23.59
CA ASP A 374 -1.54 11.52 -23.86
C ASP A 374 -1.76 12.43 -22.64
N GLY A 375 -0.99 12.20 -21.54
CA GLY A 375 -1.10 12.95 -20.30
C GLY A 375 -2.03 12.32 -19.28
N TRP A 376 -2.78 11.26 -19.65
CA TRP A 376 -3.69 10.50 -18.77
C TRP A 376 -3.39 9.01 -18.87
N GLY A 377 -3.74 8.28 -17.82
CA GLY A 377 -3.59 6.83 -17.81
C GLY A 377 -4.70 6.15 -18.60
N HIS A 378 -4.38 5.65 -19.79
CA HIS A 378 -5.34 5.05 -20.71
C HIS A 378 -4.90 3.68 -21.22
N LEU A 379 -5.87 2.90 -21.73
CA LEU A 379 -5.65 1.59 -22.33
C LEU A 379 -5.50 1.71 -23.85
N TYR A 380 -4.55 0.95 -24.37
CA TYR A 380 -4.22 0.89 -25.79
C TYR A 380 -4.18 -0.57 -26.23
N ARG A 381 -4.67 -0.88 -27.42
CA ARG A 381 -4.47 -2.17 -28.08
C ARG A 381 -3.19 -2.13 -28.89
N VAL A 382 -2.29 -3.06 -28.62
CA VAL A 382 -0.98 -3.17 -29.25
C VAL A 382 -0.87 -4.49 -29.95
N ARG A 383 -0.30 -4.52 -31.18
CA ARG A 383 0.06 -5.77 -31.87
C ARG A 383 1.39 -6.26 -31.35
N LEU A 384 1.48 -7.55 -30.99
CA LEU A 384 2.69 -8.13 -30.41
C LEU A 384 3.78 -8.42 -31.43
N SER A 385 3.41 -8.77 -32.68
CA SER A 385 4.37 -9.09 -33.73
C SER A 385 5.27 -7.92 -34.16
N ASP A 386 4.74 -6.68 -34.17
CA ASP A 386 5.45 -5.48 -34.66
C ASP A 386 5.42 -4.29 -33.67
N GLY A 387 4.77 -4.44 -32.51
CA GLY A 387 4.65 -3.38 -31.50
C GLY A 387 3.75 -2.20 -31.89
N LYS A 388 3.01 -2.32 -32.98
CA LYS A 388 2.17 -1.23 -33.46
C LYS A 388 1.00 -0.97 -32.51
N VAL A 389 0.82 0.28 -32.09
CA VAL A 389 -0.39 0.72 -31.41
C VAL A 389 -1.53 0.73 -32.42
N MET A 390 -2.41 -0.25 -32.33
CA MET A 390 -3.54 -0.42 -33.23
C MET A 390 -4.64 0.57 -32.93
N ARG A 391 -4.86 0.85 -31.63
CA ARG A 391 -5.96 1.71 -31.17
C ARG A 391 -5.76 2.19 -29.76
N GLN A 392 -6.14 3.42 -29.48
CA GLN A 392 -6.43 3.90 -28.13
C GLN A 392 -7.85 3.48 -27.75
N LEU A 393 -7.98 2.65 -26.69
CA LEU A 393 -9.26 2.09 -26.25
C LEU A 393 -10.04 3.06 -25.37
N THR A 394 -9.36 3.74 -24.45
CA THR A 394 -9.97 4.71 -23.54
C THR A 394 -9.35 6.09 -23.75
N ARG A 395 -10.12 7.16 -23.53
CA ARG A 395 -9.65 8.54 -23.67
C ARG A 395 -10.50 9.50 -22.84
N GLY A 396 -9.93 10.64 -22.47
CA GLY A 396 -10.64 11.68 -21.72
C GLY A 396 -9.76 12.32 -20.64
N ARG A 397 -10.34 13.23 -19.85
CA ARG A 397 -9.65 13.88 -18.74
C ARG A 397 -9.86 13.11 -17.42
N TRP A 398 -9.61 11.83 -17.48
CA TRP A 398 -9.74 10.88 -16.38
C TRP A 398 -8.74 9.73 -16.60
N ALA A 399 -8.51 8.92 -15.60
CA ALA A 399 -7.52 7.84 -15.70
C ALA A 399 -8.13 6.48 -15.38
N VAL A 400 -7.69 5.46 -16.12
CA VAL A 400 -7.88 4.05 -15.74
C VAL A 400 -7.09 3.80 -14.45
N ARG A 401 -7.77 3.25 -13.43
CA ARG A 401 -7.13 2.88 -12.17
C ARG A 401 -6.48 1.50 -12.28
N ASP A 402 -7.27 0.51 -12.66
CA ASP A 402 -6.86 -0.88 -12.73
C ASP A 402 -7.52 -1.57 -13.92
N LEU A 403 -6.76 -2.41 -14.63
CA LEU A 403 -7.30 -3.36 -15.60
C LEU A 403 -7.72 -4.63 -14.84
N LEU A 404 -9.02 -4.94 -14.85
CA LEU A 404 -9.59 -6.08 -14.16
C LEU A 404 -9.47 -7.38 -14.97
N GLY A 405 -9.39 -7.27 -16.29
CA GLY A 405 -9.23 -8.40 -17.19
C GLY A 405 -9.79 -8.12 -18.57
N VAL A 406 -9.71 -9.16 -19.41
CA VAL A 406 -10.32 -9.23 -20.74
C VAL A 406 -11.15 -10.49 -20.77
N ASP A 407 -12.32 -10.46 -21.43
CA ASP A 407 -13.16 -11.65 -21.55
C ASP A 407 -12.46 -12.75 -22.35
N SER A 408 -12.94 -13.98 -22.22
CA SER A 408 -12.35 -15.15 -22.89
C SER A 408 -12.40 -15.08 -24.41
N ALA A 409 -13.35 -14.30 -24.97
CA ALA A 409 -13.44 -14.06 -26.40
C ALA A 409 -12.44 -13.00 -26.90
N GLY A 410 -11.79 -12.26 -26.00
CA GLY A 410 -10.92 -11.12 -26.35
C GLY A 410 -11.69 -9.97 -27.00
N ALA A 411 -12.95 -9.79 -26.64
CA ALA A 411 -13.82 -8.77 -27.21
C ALA A 411 -13.89 -7.50 -26.35
N TRP A 412 -13.86 -7.65 -25.01
CA TRP A 412 -14.04 -6.56 -24.05
C TRP A 412 -12.93 -6.53 -23.00
N ALA A 413 -12.42 -5.34 -22.73
CA ALA A 413 -11.58 -5.06 -21.56
C ALA A 413 -12.41 -4.43 -20.44
N TYR A 414 -12.26 -4.94 -19.24
CA TYR A 414 -12.94 -4.48 -18.01
C TYR A 414 -11.94 -3.75 -17.13
N PHE A 415 -12.35 -2.60 -16.59
CA PHE A 415 -11.43 -1.76 -15.82
C PHE A 415 -12.17 -0.91 -14.79
N SER A 416 -11.45 -0.46 -13.76
CA SER A 416 -11.88 0.58 -12.86
C SER A 416 -11.30 1.93 -13.26
N ALA A 417 -12.05 3.01 -13.03
CA ALA A 417 -11.59 4.38 -13.30
C ALA A 417 -12.28 5.37 -12.37
N GLY A 418 -11.61 6.49 -12.08
CA GLY A 418 -12.18 7.59 -11.33
C GLY A 418 -12.36 8.84 -12.20
N GLY A 419 -13.41 9.62 -11.91
CA GLY A 419 -13.65 10.90 -12.58
C GLY A 419 -14.18 10.83 -14.01
N VAL A 420 -14.58 9.66 -14.52
CA VAL A 420 -15.12 9.51 -15.89
C VAL A 420 -16.34 10.40 -16.12
N GLU A 421 -17.21 10.49 -15.13
CA GLU A 421 -18.44 11.27 -15.17
C GLU A 421 -18.30 12.59 -14.39
N GLY A 422 -17.05 13.00 -14.07
CA GLY A 422 -16.75 14.11 -13.20
C GLY A 422 -16.74 13.71 -11.71
N GLY A 423 -16.76 14.68 -10.82
CA GLY A 423 -16.76 14.44 -9.37
C GLY A 423 -15.39 14.21 -8.77
N ASP A 424 -15.31 13.31 -7.77
CA ASP A 424 -14.08 12.96 -7.09
C ASP A 424 -13.31 11.90 -7.90
N PRO A 425 -12.10 12.19 -8.41
CA PRO A 425 -11.34 11.25 -9.23
C PRO A 425 -10.81 10.06 -8.43
N TYR A 426 -10.90 10.08 -7.12
CA TYR A 426 -10.47 8.96 -6.26
C TYR A 426 -11.58 7.94 -6.00
N VAL A 427 -12.83 8.31 -6.26
CA VAL A 427 -13.99 7.40 -6.21
C VAL A 427 -14.05 6.62 -7.54
N ARG A 428 -13.97 5.30 -7.44
CA ARG A 428 -13.92 4.40 -8.61
C ARG A 428 -15.33 4.04 -9.08
N GLY A 429 -15.47 3.94 -10.40
CA GLY A 429 -16.54 3.22 -11.05
C GLY A 429 -15.97 2.04 -11.82
N LEU A 430 -16.86 1.13 -12.25
CA LEU A 430 -16.56 -0.02 -13.09
C LEU A 430 -17.05 0.22 -14.52
N TYR A 431 -16.20 -0.10 -15.47
CA TYR A 431 -16.41 0.16 -16.88
C TYR A 431 -15.90 -0.99 -17.74
N ARG A 432 -16.38 -1.04 -18.98
CA ARG A 432 -15.82 -1.87 -20.04
C ARG A 432 -15.65 -1.10 -21.34
N VAL A 433 -14.78 -1.58 -22.20
CA VAL A 433 -14.56 -1.03 -23.54
C VAL A 433 -14.27 -2.17 -24.52
N ALA A 434 -14.88 -2.09 -25.73
CA ALA A 434 -14.62 -3.09 -26.74
C ALA A 434 -13.20 -2.98 -27.29
N LEU A 435 -12.51 -4.09 -27.50
CA LEU A 435 -11.14 -4.11 -28.03
C LEU A 435 -11.05 -3.67 -29.50
N HIS A 436 -12.14 -3.73 -30.24
CA HIS A 436 -12.24 -3.15 -31.59
C HIS A 436 -12.52 -1.65 -31.57
N GLY A 437 -12.72 -1.03 -30.37
CA GLY A 437 -13.03 0.37 -30.15
C GLY A 437 -14.51 0.63 -30.01
N GLY A 438 -14.82 1.87 -29.62
CA GLY A 438 -16.19 2.30 -29.34
C GLY A 438 -16.24 3.14 -28.07
N PRO A 439 -17.43 3.53 -27.62
CA PRO A 439 -17.57 4.25 -26.35
C PRO A 439 -17.27 3.34 -25.15
N VAL A 440 -16.72 3.95 -24.10
CA VAL A 440 -16.65 3.33 -22.79
C VAL A 440 -18.06 3.12 -22.27
N GLN A 441 -18.35 1.91 -21.80
CA GLN A 441 -19.64 1.55 -21.22
C GLN A 441 -19.51 1.49 -19.70
N ARG A 442 -20.41 2.18 -19.01
CA ARG A 442 -20.51 2.15 -17.56
C ARG A 442 -21.19 0.87 -17.10
N LEU A 443 -20.60 0.18 -16.12
CA LEU A 443 -21.19 -0.97 -15.44
C LEU A 443 -21.74 -0.57 -14.06
N ALA A 444 -20.93 0.18 -13.29
CA ALA A 444 -21.34 0.70 -11.99
C ALA A 444 -20.58 2.00 -11.66
N ALA A 445 -21.30 3.09 -11.41
CA ALA A 445 -20.78 4.36 -10.96
C ALA A 445 -21.94 5.20 -10.43
N ASP A 446 -22.27 5.06 -9.15
CA ASP A 446 -23.42 5.69 -8.47
C ASP A 446 -22.99 6.74 -7.45
N GLY A 447 -21.69 7.09 -7.41
CA GLY A 447 -21.09 7.99 -6.43
C GLY A 447 -20.50 7.29 -5.22
N SER A 448 -20.73 5.98 -5.07
CA SER A 448 -19.97 5.11 -4.15
C SER A 448 -18.68 4.64 -4.82
N ASP A 449 -17.72 4.19 -4.02
CA ASP A 449 -16.50 3.58 -4.52
C ASP A 449 -16.77 2.09 -4.84
N HIS A 450 -16.41 1.67 -6.04
CA HIS A 450 -16.53 0.31 -6.53
C HIS A 450 -15.17 -0.37 -6.58
N LEU A 451 -14.88 -1.23 -5.61
CA LEU A 451 -13.62 -1.95 -5.49
C LEU A 451 -13.76 -3.36 -6.07
N ALA A 452 -13.22 -3.56 -7.26
CA ALA A 452 -12.99 -4.88 -7.83
C ALA A 452 -11.52 -5.30 -7.64
N ASP A 453 -11.28 -6.60 -7.40
CA ASP A 453 -9.93 -7.10 -7.19
C ASP A 453 -9.10 -7.06 -8.48
N ALA A 454 -8.14 -6.18 -8.51
CA ALA A 454 -7.21 -5.97 -9.64
C ALA A 454 -5.89 -6.77 -9.51
N GLY A 455 -5.73 -7.53 -8.43
CA GLY A 455 -4.48 -8.21 -8.12
C GLY A 455 -3.42 -7.30 -7.52
N THR A 456 -2.27 -7.86 -7.21
CA THR A 456 -1.13 -7.15 -6.60
C THR A 456 0.12 -7.21 -7.46
N GLY A 457 0.99 -6.22 -7.30
CA GLY A 457 2.30 -6.21 -7.95
C GLY A 457 3.25 -7.26 -7.38
N MET A 458 4.33 -7.53 -8.12
CA MET A 458 5.30 -8.60 -7.83
C MET A 458 5.95 -8.47 -6.44
N LEU A 459 6.24 -7.25 -5.99
CA LEU A 459 6.84 -6.98 -4.67
C LEU A 459 6.02 -7.51 -3.49
N PHE A 460 4.71 -7.66 -3.67
CA PHE A 460 3.80 -8.17 -2.65
C PHE A 460 3.38 -9.62 -2.89
N GLY A 461 4.18 -10.38 -3.65
CA GLY A 461 3.92 -11.78 -3.94
C GLY A 461 3.03 -12.03 -5.16
N GLY A 462 2.86 -11.03 -6.02
CA GLY A 462 2.21 -11.09 -7.33
C GLY A 462 0.95 -11.96 -7.40
N ARG A 463 -0.23 -11.36 -7.34
CA ARG A 463 -1.50 -12.06 -7.48
C ARG A 463 -2.27 -11.53 -8.70
N ALA A 464 -2.77 -12.44 -9.53
CA ALA A 464 -3.60 -12.07 -10.68
C ALA A 464 -4.95 -11.47 -10.23
N PRO A 465 -5.56 -10.59 -11.04
CA PRO A 465 -6.92 -10.12 -10.80
C PRO A 465 -7.91 -11.28 -10.72
N GLN A 466 -8.86 -11.19 -9.82
CA GLN A 466 -9.88 -12.22 -9.62
C GLN A 466 -11.32 -11.68 -9.65
N ALA A 467 -11.51 -10.37 -9.81
CA ALA A 467 -12.85 -9.80 -9.84
C ALA A 467 -13.69 -10.29 -11.02
N LEU A 468 -13.08 -10.42 -12.19
CA LEU A 468 -13.74 -10.90 -13.40
C LEU A 468 -13.75 -12.44 -13.45
N SER A 469 -14.90 -13.03 -13.76
CA SER A 469 -15.01 -14.48 -13.99
C SER A 469 -14.17 -14.92 -15.21
N PRO A 470 -13.67 -16.17 -15.26
CA PRO A 470 -12.85 -16.65 -16.38
C PRO A 470 -13.53 -16.52 -17.75
N GLY A 471 -14.85 -16.71 -17.81
CA GLY A 471 -15.64 -16.52 -19.03
C GLY A 471 -15.93 -15.06 -19.36
N GLY A 472 -15.65 -14.13 -18.44
CA GLY A 472 -15.95 -12.72 -18.63
C GLY A 472 -17.43 -12.33 -18.39
N SER A 473 -18.28 -13.23 -17.88
CA SER A 473 -19.72 -12.99 -17.74
C SER A 473 -20.10 -12.27 -16.44
N TYR A 474 -19.26 -12.31 -15.42
CA TYR A 474 -19.56 -11.77 -14.09
C TYR A 474 -18.39 -10.99 -13.51
N LEU A 475 -18.74 -10.00 -12.66
CA LEU A 475 -17.80 -9.21 -11.87
C LEU A 475 -18.18 -9.27 -10.39
N VAL A 476 -17.19 -9.45 -9.52
CA VAL A 476 -17.33 -9.26 -8.07
C VAL A 476 -16.95 -7.82 -7.74
N ASP A 477 -17.86 -7.09 -7.12
CA ASP A 477 -17.77 -5.68 -6.83
C ASP A 477 -18.07 -5.41 -5.36
N THR A 478 -17.15 -4.74 -4.64
CA THR A 478 -17.35 -4.28 -3.27
C THR A 478 -17.67 -2.78 -3.28
N VAL A 479 -18.88 -2.44 -2.93
CA VAL A 479 -19.41 -1.07 -2.94
C VAL A 479 -19.31 -0.48 -1.54
N SER A 480 -18.74 0.73 -1.41
CA SER A 480 -18.59 1.40 -0.13
C SER A 480 -18.50 2.93 -0.30
N SER A 481 -18.73 3.65 0.78
CA SER A 481 -18.40 5.08 0.89
C SER A 481 -17.86 5.37 2.30
N LEU A 482 -17.48 6.60 2.61
CA LEU A 482 -17.03 6.94 3.97
C LEU A 482 -18.06 6.62 5.06
N ALA A 483 -19.35 6.70 4.74
CA ALA A 483 -20.44 6.49 5.68
C ALA A 483 -21.10 5.11 5.58
N GLN A 484 -20.89 4.40 4.49
CA GLN A 484 -21.52 3.11 4.21
C GLN A 484 -20.52 1.97 4.31
N PRO A 485 -20.68 1.04 5.26
CA PRO A 485 -19.87 -0.17 5.32
C PRO A 485 -19.87 -0.93 3.99
N PRO A 486 -18.81 -1.67 3.69
CA PRO A 486 -18.71 -2.42 2.44
C PRO A 486 -19.85 -3.42 2.25
N ARG A 487 -20.34 -3.51 1.01
CA ARG A 487 -21.28 -4.50 0.54
C ARG A 487 -20.75 -5.10 -0.76
N THR A 488 -20.48 -6.39 -0.76
CA THR A 488 -19.95 -7.09 -1.93
C THR A 488 -21.08 -7.75 -2.71
N VAL A 489 -21.12 -7.51 -4.01
CA VAL A 489 -22.14 -8.00 -4.93
C VAL A 489 -21.52 -8.73 -6.12
N LEU A 490 -22.27 -9.61 -6.72
CA LEU A 490 -22.01 -10.17 -8.04
C LEU A 490 -22.79 -9.36 -9.07
N ARG A 491 -22.10 -8.90 -10.12
CA ARG A 491 -22.71 -8.17 -11.24
C ARG A 491 -22.60 -8.96 -12.54
N ALA A 492 -23.61 -8.83 -13.38
CA ALA A 492 -23.48 -9.19 -14.79
C ALA A 492 -22.51 -8.23 -15.48
N SER A 493 -21.60 -8.74 -16.28
CA SER A 493 -20.54 -7.92 -16.89
C SER A 493 -20.97 -7.26 -18.21
N ASP A 494 -22.14 -7.62 -18.74
CA ASP A 494 -22.67 -7.05 -19.98
C ASP A 494 -23.40 -5.72 -19.77
N ASP A 495 -24.11 -5.55 -18.67
CA ASP A 495 -24.86 -4.32 -18.36
C ASP A 495 -24.58 -3.75 -16.97
N GLY A 496 -23.82 -4.47 -16.12
CA GLY A 496 -23.50 -4.07 -14.76
C GLY A 496 -24.62 -4.28 -13.75
N SER A 497 -25.72 -4.95 -14.14
CA SER A 497 -26.83 -5.24 -13.23
C SER A 497 -26.38 -6.11 -12.06
N GLU A 498 -26.95 -5.86 -10.90
CA GLU A 498 -26.68 -6.64 -9.69
C GLU A 498 -27.42 -7.98 -9.76
N VAL A 499 -26.67 -9.08 -9.80
CA VAL A 499 -27.20 -10.44 -9.84
C VAL A 499 -27.57 -10.90 -8.43
N MET A 500 -26.67 -10.71 -7.47
CA MET A 500 -26.91 -11.08 -6.06
C MET A 500 -25.98 -10.33 -5.12
N VAL A 501 -26.39 -10.23 -3.85
CA VAL A 501 -25.54 -9.82 -2.73
C VAL A 501 -24.76 -11.03 -2.27
N LEU A 502 -23.44 -10.91 -2.19
CA LEU A 502 -22.55 -11.95 -1.66
C LEU A 502 -22.33 -11.77 -0.17
N GLU A 503 -21.93 -10.57 0.25
CA GLU A 503 -21.66 -10.23 1.64
C GLU A 503 -22.03 -8.78 1.96
N ALA A 504 -22.40 -8.54 3.22
CA ALA A 504 -22.46 -7.22 3.81
C ALA A 504 -21.53 -7.20 5.03
N ALA A 505 -20.65 -6.21 5.07
CA ALA A 505 -19.69 -6.11 6.18
C ALA A 505 -20.41 -5.88 7.51
N ASP A 506 -19.98 -6.61 8.55
CA ASP A 506 -20.44 -6.37 9.91
C ASP A 506 -19.58 -5.24 10.53
N ALA A 507 -20.21 -4.07 10.69
CA ALA A 507 -19.60 -2.90 11.31
C ALA A 507 -20.13 -2.59 12.73
N GLN A 508 -20.92 -3.50 13.34
CA GLN A 508 -21.59 -3.21 14.62
C GLN A 508 -20.59 -2.91 15.73
N ALA A 509 -19.50 -3.67 15.81
CA ALA A 509 -18.45 -3.44 16.80
C ALA A 509 -17.77 -2.07 16.66
N ILE A 510 -17.62 -1.58 15.41
CA ILE A 510 -17.06 -0.27 15.10
C ILE A 510 -17.99 0.84 15.56
N ILE A 511 -19.28 0.71 15.28
CA ILE A 511 -20.32 1.65 15.72
C ILE A 511 -20.39 1.67 17.27
N ALA A 512 -20.35 0.49 17.90
CA ALA A 512 -20.37 0.37 19.36
C ALA A 512 -19.10 0.97 20.02
N ALA A 513 -17.95 0.93 19.34
CA ALA A 513 -16.72 1.61 19.79
C ALA A 513 -16.86 3.14 19.77
N GLY A 514 -17.88 3.68 19.09
CA GLY A 514 -18.15 5.10 18.98
C GLY A 514 -17.43 5.79 17.82
N TRP A 515 -16.88 5.00 16.86
CA TRP A 515 -16.28 5.54 15.65
C TRP A 515 -17.33 6.30 14.82
N ARG A 516 -16.88 7.38 14.16
CA ARG A 516 -17.72 8.24 13.34
C ARG A 516 -17.06 8.46 11.97
N PRO A 517 -17.87 8.42 10.88
CA PRO A 517 -17.33 8.64 9.55
C PRO A 517 -16.79 10.06 9.39
N PRO A 518 -15.62 10.23 8.74
CA PRO A 518 -15.08 11.55 8.41
C PRO A 518 -15.84 12.19 7.24
N ARG A 519 -15.50 13.46 6.94
CA ARG A 519 -16.08 14.23 5.84
C ARG A 519 -15.11 14.34 4.68
N ARG A 520 -15.61 14.18 3.46
CA ARG A 520 -14.82 14.40 2.23
C ARG A 520 -14.95 15.84 1.77
N GLU A 521 -13.81 16.47 1.42
CA GLU A 521 -13.72 17.86 1.03
C GLU A 521 -12.98 18.01 -0.30
N ARG A 522 -13.53 18.84 -1.18
CA ARG A 522 -12.86 19.30 -2.39
C ARG A 522 -12.33 20.72 -2.16
N LEU A 523 -11.04 20.89 -2.34
CA LEU A 523 -10.28 22.12 -2.08
C LEU A 523 -9.50 22.52 -3.33
N LEU A 524 -8.75 23.61 -3.25
CA LEU A 524 -7.79 24.00 -4.28
C LEU A 524 -6.37 23.94 -3.73
N ALA A 525 -5.45 23.49 -4.54
CA ALA A 525 -4.02 23.50 -4.30
C ALA A 525 -3.46 24.93 -4.10
N ALA A 526 -2.19 25.04 -3.75
CA ALA A 526 -1.50 26.32 -3.57
C ALA A 526 -1.50 27.19 -4.84
N ASP A 527 -1.60 26.59 -6.04
CA ASP A 527 -1.72 27.32 -7.31
C ASP A 527 -3.08 27.99 -7.51
N GLY A 528 -4.04 27.82 -6.60
CA GLY A 528 -5.37 28.41 -6.64
C GLY A 528 -6.32 27.87 -7.69
N ARG A 529 -5.93 26.86 -8.46
CA ARG A 529 -6.70 26.31 -9.60
C ARG A 529 -6.84 24.80 -9.60
N THR A 530 -5.83 24.06 -9.19
CA THR A 530 -5.84 22.59 -9.22
C THR A 530 -6.72 22.04 -8.09
N PRO A 531 -7.78 21.26 -8.39
CA PRO A 531 -8.58 20.61 -7.35
C PRO A 531 -7.74 19.56 -6.64
N ILE A 532 -7.79 19.57 -5.31
CA ILE A 532 -7.25 18.53 -4.42
C ILE A 532 -8.33 18.08 -3.47
N PHE A 533 -8.12 16.92 -2.84
CA PHE A 533 -9.17 16.31 -2.03
C PHE A 533 -8.62 15.99 -0.64
N ALA A 534 -9.48 16.17 0.36
CA ALA A 534 -9.14 15.93 1.74
C ALA A 534 -10.23 15.12 2.45
N THR A 535 -9.84 14.45 3.52
CA THR A 535 -10.77 13.78 4.42
C THR A 535 -10.54 14.31 5.83
N VAL A 536 -11.62 14.81 6.47
CA VAL A 536 -11.61 15.55 7.73
C VAL A 536 -12.31 14.76 8.83
N TYR A 537 -11.57 14.40 9.87
CA TYR A 537 -12.08 13.79 11.10
C TYR A 537 -12.31 14.90 12.12
N LEU A 538 -13.55 15.10 12.53
CA LEU A 538 -13.91 16.14 13.50
C LEU A 538 -13.97 15.58 14.91
N PRO A 539 -13.53 16.33 15.92
CA PRO A 539 -13.77 15.99 17.32
C PRO A 539 -15.25 15.77 17.62
N ARG A 540 -15.55 14.98 18.66
CA ARG A 540 -16.93 14.69 19.07
C ARG A 540 -17.74 15.95 19.40
N ASP A 541 -17.09 16.90 20.02
CA ASP A 541 -17.67 18.18 20.49
C ASP A 541 -17.33 19.37 19.57
N TYR A 542 -16.96 19.06 18.31
CA TYR A 542 -16.67 20.10 17.34
C TYR A 542 -17.84 21.06 17.16
N ARG A 543 -17.52 22.36 17.19
CA ARG A 543 -18.45 23.47 16.90
C ARG A 543 -17.71 24.63 16.25
N ASP A 544 -18.39 25.39 15.42
CA ASP A 544 -17.80 26.49 14.65
C ASP A 544 -17.40 27.73 15.48
N ASP A 545 -17.94 27.87 16.70
CA ASP A 545 -17.56 28.90 17.68
C ASP A 545 -16.45 28.44 18.63
N GLY A 546 -15.90 27.22 18.43
CA GLY A 546 -14.82 26.65 19.20
C GLY A 546 -13.43 27.09 18.70
N SER A 547 -12.41 26.50 19.30
CA SER A 547 -11.00 26.71 18.94
C SER A 547 -10.30 25.34 19.04
N PHE A 548 -10.33 24.56 17.94
CA PHE A 548 -9.81 23.20 17.88
C PHE A 548 -8.47 23.19 17.14
N PRO A 549 -7.39 22.70 17.76
CA PRO A 549 -6.13 22.50 17.06
C PRO A 549 -6.32 21.54 15.90
N VAL A 550 -5.58 21.74 14.81
CA VAL A 550 -5.64 20.86 13.64
C VAL A 550 -4.36 20.07 13.48
N ILE A 551 -4.48 18.80 13.12
CA ILE A 551 -3.37 17.89 12.82
C ILE A 551 -3.47 17.43 11.37
N ASP A 552 -2.41 17.67 10.63
CA ASP A 552 -2.19 17.17 9.28
C ASP A 552 -1.67 15.73 9.35
N ALA A 553 -2.48 14.78 8.92
CA ALA A 553 -2.12 13.36 8.88
C ALA A 553 -1.48 13.06 7.52
N MET A 554 -0.17 13.27 7.42
CA MET A 554 0.60 13.28 6.18
C MET A 554 1.20 11.92 5.85
N TYR A 555 1.02 11.46 4.61
CA TYR A 555 1.92 10.46 4.04
C TYR A 555 2.68 11.06 2.86
N GLY A 556 1.97 11.49 1.82
CA GLY A 556 2.54 12.15 0.65
C GLY A 556 3.30 11.20 -0.29
N GLY A 557 4.04 11.81 -1.22
CA GLY A 557 4.82 11.09 -2.21
C GLY A 557 4.01 10.59 -3.40
N ALA A 558 4.71 9.93 -4.30
CA ALA A 558 4.16 9.45 -5.57
C ALA A 558 3.50 8.07 -5.49
N PHE A 559 3.45 7.48 -4.30
CA PHE A 559 3.18 6.05 -4.12
C PHE A 559 1.70 5.70 -4.10
N ILE A 560 0.93 6.40 -3.29
CA ILE A 560 -0.47 6.10 -2.96
C ILE A 560 -1.27 7.38 -2.76
N SER A 561 -2.60 7.29 -2.81
CA SER A 561 -3.49 8.29 -2.22
C SER A 561 -3.64 8.02 -0.71
N ASN A 562 -3.85 9.08 0.06
CA ASN A 562 -3.83 9.05 1.53
C ASN A 562 -5.16 9.44 2.17
N ALA A 563 -5.97 10.22 1.48
CA ALA A 563 -7.27 10.63 1.98
C ALA A 563 -8.33 9.57 1.65
N PRO A 564 -8.89 8.87 2.66
CA PRO A 564 -9.83 7.78 2.46
C PRO A 564 -11.06 8.19 1.64
N VAL A 565 -11.58 7.26 0.85
CA VAL A 565 -12.84 7.38 0.13
C VAL A 565 -13.85 6.30 0.53
N THR A 566 -13.39 5.20 1.13
CA THR A 566 -14.23 4.09 1.58
C THR A 566 -14.32 4.00 3.10
N TYR A 567 -15.33 3.28 3.60
CA TYR A 567 -15.50 3.01 5.03
C TYR A 567 -14.29 2.27 5.60
N ALA A 568 -13.85 1.21 4.93
CA ALA A 568 -12.72 0.41 5.39
C ALA A 568 -11.41 1.21 5.46
N GLU A 569 -11.12 2.06 4.47
CA GLU A 569 -9.96 2.95 4.50
C GLU A 569 -10.06 4.02 5.61
N ALA A 570 -11.26 4.50 5.91
CA ALA A 570 -11.47 5.49 6.95
C ALA A 570 -11.38 4.91 8.36
N VAL A 571 -11.78 3.64 8.52
CA VAL A 571 -11.73 2.90 9.79
C VAL A 571 -10.33 2.42 10.10
N SER A 572 -9.62 1.90 9.10
CA SER A 572 -8.31 1.27 9.27
C SER A 572 -7.36 1.64 8.14
N ALA A 573 -6.95 2.90 8.13
CA ALA A 573 -5.98 3.40 7.19
C ALA A 573 -4.63 2.70 7.34
N GLN A 574 -3.95 2.48 6.21
CA GLN A 574 -2.61 1.91 6.26
C GLN A 574 -1.57 2.92 6.77
N ASN A 575 -1.67 4.17 6.31
CA ASN A 575 -0.78 5.28 6.68
C ASN A 575 -1.47 6.62 6.43
N PRO A 576 -1.35 7.59 7.34
CA PRO A 576 -1.01 7.41 8.75
C PRO A 576 -2.18 6.83 9.55
N VAL A 577 -1.87 6.13 10.63
CA VAL A 577 -2.86 5.59 11.59
C VAL A 577 -3.29 6.64 12.62
N SER A 578 -4.23 6.30 13.50
CA SER A 578 -4.68 7.14 14.64
C SER A 578 -5.49 8.39 14.29
N ARG A 579 -6.01 8.55 13.09
CA ARG A 579 -6.81 9.74 12.73
C ARG A 579 -8.04 9.89 13.62
N ALA A 580 -8.83 8.84 13.75
CA ALA A 580 -10.03 8.83 14.60
C ALA A 580 -9.69 8.98 16.09
N SER A 581 -8.61 8.35 16.55
CA SER A 581 -8.13 8.47 17.93
C SER A 581 -7.76 9.90 18.30
N LEU A 582 -6.99 10.57 17.44
CA LEU A 582 -6.62 11.97 17.66
C LEU A 582 -7.86 12.90 17.63
N ALA A 583 -8.88 12.57 16.83
CA ALA A 583 -10.13 13.30 16.85
C ALA A 583 -10.88 13.13 18.17
N GLU A 584 -10.85 11.95 18.80
CA GLU A 584 -11.43 11.75 20.15
C GLU A 584 -10.65 12.50 21.25
N LEU A 585 -9.38 12.84 21.00
CA LEU A 585 -8.59 13.69 21.90
C LEU A 585 -8.79 15.20 21.66
N GLY A 586 -9.73 15.60 20.79
CA GLY A 586 -10.12 16.99 20.59
C GLY A 586 -9.39 17.70 19.45
N PHE A 587 -8.71 16.98 18.56
CA PHE A 587 -8.05 17.55 17.37
C PHE A 587 -8.93 17.40 16.12
N VAL A 588 -8.97 18.41 15.27
CA VAL A 588 -9.40 18.21 13.89
C VAL A 588 -8.26 17.52 13.13
N VAL A 589 -8.51 16.36 12.54
CA VAL A 589 -7.47 15.59 11.83
C VAL A 589 -7.79 15.56 10.34
N VAL A 590 -6.81 15.89 9.51
CA VAL A 590 -7.02 16.04 8.07
C VAL A 590 -5.99 15.18 7.32
N SER A 591 -6.46 14.39 6.35
CA SER A 591 -5.61 13.75 5.33
C SER A 591 -5.88 14.38 3.99
N ILE A 592 -4.84 14.66 3.21
CA ILE A 592 -4.95 15.42 1.96
C ILE A 592 -4.23 14.66 0.83
N ASP A 593 -4.89 14.53 -0.32
CA ASP A 593 -4.26 14.11 -1.58
C ASP A 593 -3.94 15.35 -2.42
N ALA A 594 -2.70 15.79 -2.31
CA ALA A 594 -2.16 16.96 -2.97
C ALA A 594 -1.42 16.62 -4.27
N ARG A 595 -0.97 17.63 -5.02
CA ARG A 595 -0.19 17.44 -6.25
C ARG A 595 1.05 16.58 -5.95
N GLY A 596 1.32 15.63 -6.84
CA GLY A 596 2.39 14.64 -6.70
C GLY A 596 1.95 13.29 -6.19
N THR A 597 0.72 13.15 -5.65
CA THR A 597 0.15 11.83 -5.33
C THR A 597 -0.37 11.13 -6.60
N GLY A 598 -0.54 9.81 -6.54
CA GLY A 598 -1.07 9.01 -7.64
C GLY A 598 -2.57 9.23 -7.90
N GLY A 599 -3.10 8.50 -8.88
CA GLY A 599 -4.55 8.44 -9.13
C GLY A 599 -5.12 9.55 -10.02
N ARG A 600 -4.28 10.42 -10.59
CA ARG A 600 -4.65 11.58 -11.41
C ARG A 600 -3.93 11.56 -12.77
N ASP A 601 -3.98 12.70 -13.46
CA ASP A 601 -3.18 12.90 -14.68
C ASP A 601 -1.68 12.92 -14.41
N LYS A 602 -0.92 12.70 -15.48
CA LYS A 602 0.54 12.62 -15.41
C LYS A 602 1.19 13.89 -14.86
N ALA A 603 0.72 15.08 -15.25
CA ALA A 603 1.27 16.35 -14.78
C ALA A 603 1.04 16.56 -13.28
N PHE A 604 -0.12 16.17 -12.76
CA PHE A 604 -0.42 16.17 -11.33
C PHE A 604 0.54 15.24 -10.56
N HIS A 605 0.72 14.02 -11.06
CA HIS A 605 1.58 13.02 -10.43
C HIS A 605 3.06 13.41 -10.50
N ASP A 606 3.52 13.89 -11.65
CA ASP A 606 4.93 14.23 -11.87
C ASP A 606 5.37 15.53 -11.18
N SER A 607 4.44 16.28 -10.59
CA SER A 607 4.78 17.50 -9.85
C SER A 607 5.68 17.26 -8.61
N SER A 608 5.71 16.03 -8.09
CA SER A 608 6.65 15.64 -7.02
C SER A 608 7.98 15.07 -7.56
N PHE A 609 8.10 14.90 -8.88
CA PHE A 609 9.31 14.37 -9.49
C PHE A 609 10.47 15.38 -9.34
N LEU A 610 11.57 14.99 -8.69
CA LEU A 610 12.68 15.84 -8.28
C LEU A 610 12.36 16.93 -7.24
N HIS A 611 11.13 16.97 -6.73
CA HIS A 611 10.70 17.98 -5.74
C HIS A 611 10.37 17.38 -4.36
N GLY A 612 10.45 16.08 -4.19
CA GLY A 612 10.12 15.40 -2.93
C GLY A 612 8.72 15.75 -2.45
N ALA A 613 8.60 16.23 -1.22
CA ALA A 613 7.33 16.63 -0.62
C ALA A 613 7.00 18.13 -0.78
N ASP A 614 7.88 18.97 -1.34
CA ASP A 614 7.75 20.43 -1.25
C ASP A 614 6.45 20.96 -1.87
N VAL A 615 6.10 20.52 -3.08
CA VAL A 615 4.85 20.94 -3.76
C VAL A 615 3.63 20.49 -2.96
N GLN A 616 3.69 19.28 -2.39
CA GLN A 616 2.60 18.74 -1.58
C GLN A 616 2.42 19.56 -0.29
N LEU A 617 3.51 19.91 0.38
CA LEU A 617 3.46 20.69 1.61
C LEU A 617 2.90 22.10 1.39
N ASP A 618 3.24 22.75 0.29
CA ASP A 618 2.63 24.02 -0.09
C ASP A 618 1.12 23.88 -0.31
N ASP A 619 0.68 22.80 -0.94
CA ASP A 619 -0.74 22.48 -1.13
C ASP A 619 -1.46 22.17 0.18
N HIS A 620 -0.79 21.44 1.13
CA HIS A 620 -1.34 21.15 2.45
C HIS A 620 -1.57 22.43 3.25
N VAL A 621 -0.62 23.37 3.26
CA VAL A 621 -0.79 24.68 3.90
C VAL A 621 -1.97 25.45 3.30
N ALA A 622 -2.10 25.45 1.97
CA ALA A 622 -3.21 26.11 1.29
C ALA A 622 -4.56 25.45 1.61
N ALA A 623 -4.61 24.12 1.62
CA ALA A 623 -5.79 23.34 1.95
C ALA A 623 -6.26 23.57 3.39
N LEU A 624 -5.35 23.56 4.37
CA LEU A 624 -5.67 23.78 5.77
C LEU A 624 -6.19 25.20 6.02
N ARG A 625 -5.67 26.21 5.33
CA ARG A 625 -6.21 27.59 5.39
C ARG A 625 -7.65 27.64 4.88
N ARG A 626 -7.95 27.01 3.76
CA ARG A 626 -9.31 26.92 3.20
C ARG A 626 -10.26 26.13 4.09
N LEU A 627 -9.79 25.09 4.75
CA LEU A 627 -10.56 24.35 5.75
C LEU A 627 -10.89 25.22 6.96
N GLY A 628 -9.95 26.06 7.43
CA GLY A 628 -10.19 27.02 8.49
C GLY A 628 -11.24 28.08 8.13
N GLU A 629 -11.34 28.49 6.85
CA GLU A 629 -12.41 29.36 6.37
C GLU A 629 -13.78 28.65 6.38
N ARG A 630 -13.83 27.34 6.07
CA ARG A 630 -15.06 26.54 6.00
C ARG A 630 -15.51 26.04 7.36
N TYR A 631 -14.58 25.60 8.19
CA TYR A 631 -14.76 25.09 9.54
C TYR A 631 -14.20 26.10 10.53
N ARG A 632 -15.02 27.07 10.96
CA ARG A 632 -14.58 28.23 11.75
C ARG A 632 -13.99 27.87 13.10
N GLY A 633 -14.35 26.69 13.63
CA GLY A 633 -13.77 26.17 14.87
C GLY A 633 -12.33 25.69 14.73
N ILE A 634 -11.74 25.60 13.54
CA ILE A 634 -10.33 25.23 13.35
C ILE A 634 -9.42 26.40 13.76
N ASP A 635 -8.48 26.12 14.64
CA ASP A 635 -7.46 27.07 15.08
C ASP A 635 -6.16 26.91 14.28
N LEU A 636 -5.98 27.74 13.28
CA LEU A 636 -4.77 27.74 12.44
C LEU A 636 -3.51 28.29 13.13
N GLN A 637 -3.62 28.79 14.38
CA GLN A 637 -2.44 29.12 15.18
C GLN A 637 -1.85 27.87 15.87
N ARG A 638 -2.64 26.79 15.94
CA ARG A 638 -2.24 25.51 16.52
C ARG A 638 -2.35 24.39 15.48
N VAL A 639 -1.37 24.34 14.57
CA VAL A 639 -1.29 23.35 13.50
C VAL A 639 -0.16 22.38 13.81
N GLY A 640 -0.50 21.09 13.92
CA GLY A 640 0.43 19.98 14.03
C GLY A 640 0.50 19.16 12.75
N ILE A 641 1.49 18.28 12.65
CA ILE A 641 1.64 17.33 11.55
C ILE A 641 2.26 16.04 12.07
N TYR A 642 1.82 14.90 11.55
CA TYR A 642 2.52 13.64 11.77
C TYR A 642 2.53 12.79 10.51
N GLY A 643 3.49 11.89 10.46
CA GLY A 643 3.58 10.92 9.39
C GLY A 643 4.63 9.86 9.68
N HIS A 644 4.55 8.79 8.90
CA HIS A 644 5.45 7.65 8.97
C HIS A 644 6.15 7.45 7.63
N SER A 645 7.40 6.93 7.63
CA SER A 645 8.14 6.64 6.42
C SER A 645 8.35 7.90 5.58
N PHE A 646 7.92 7.94 4.32
CA PHE A 646 7.92 9.18 3.54
C PHE A 646 7.07 10.29 4.20
N GLY A 647 6.01 9.92 4.90
CA GLY A 647 5.23 10.86 5.73
C GLY A 647 6.04 11.40 6.92
N GLY A 648 6.93 10.60 7.51
CA GLY A 648 7.85 11.04 8.55
C GLY A 648 8.87 12.04 8.02
N TYR A 649 9.44 11.77 6.85
CA TYR A 649 10.27 12.73 6.12
C TYR A 649 9.50 14.03 5.89
N SER A 650 8.27 13.94 5.38
CA SER A 650 7.42 15.08 5.04
C SER A 650 6.99 15.87 6.28
N ALA A 651 6.70 15.21 7.40
CA ALA A 651 6.31 15.86 8.66
C ALA A 651 7.46 16.69 9.24
N ALA A 652 8.68 16.15 9.27
CA ALA A 652 9.85 16.91 9.66
C ALA A 652 10.11 18.08 8.70
N ARG A 653 10.03 17.82 7.38
CA ARG A 653 10.23 18.85 6.35
C ARG A 653 9.22 19.99 6.47
N ALA A 654 7.94 19.68 6.75
CA ALA A 654 6.89 20.67 6.95
C ALA A 654 7.22 21.66 8.08
N LEU A 655 7.64 21.15 9.22
CA LEU A 655 8.02 21.97 10.36
C LEU A 655 9.28 22.80 10.07
N LEU A 656 10.23 22.26 9.32
CA LEU A 656 11.49 22.94 8.96
C LEU A 656 11.29 23.95 7.81
N ARG A 657 10.37 23.69 6.87
CA ARG A 657 10.11 24.55 5.71
C ARG A 657 9.05 25.63 6.02
N HIS A 658 8.05 25.31 6.83
CA HIS A 658 6.95 26.21 7.18
C HIS A 658 6.86 26.42 8.71
N PRO A 659 7.94 26.86 9.39
CA PRO A 659 7.99 26.95 10.85
C PRO A 659 7.03 28.00 11.44
N ALA A 660 6.55 28.95 10.62
CA ALA A 660 5.52 29.91 11.03
C ALA A 660 4.12 29.27 11.05
N PHE A 661 3.89 28.22 10.29
CA PHE A 661 2.59 27.56 10.16
C PHE A 661 2.48 26.32 11.07
N TYR A 662 3.36 25.32 10.90
CA TYR A 662 3.39 24.14 11.74
C TYR A 662 4.10 24.42 13.07
N LYS A 663 3.50 23.95 14.18
CA LYS A 663 4.02 24.18 15.55
C LYS A 663 4.57 22.90 16.18
N VAL A 664 4.01 21.76 15.83
CA VAL A 664 4.38 20.44 16.38
C VAL A 664 4.46 19.43 15.23
N ALA A 665 5.53 18.64 15.21
CA ALA A 665 5.65 17.51 14.27
C ALA A 665 6.04 16.23 15.00
N VAL A 666 5.41 15.12 14.60
CA VAL A 666 5.84 13.76 14.96
C VAL A 666 6.26 13.06 13.66
N ALA A 667 7.56 12.79 13.55
CA ALA A 667 8.20 12.26 12.35
C ALA A 667 8.76 10.87 12.64
N SER A 668 8.04 9.81 12.23
CA SER A 668 8.44 8.44 12.49
C SER A 668 9.05 7.78 11.26
N ALA A 669 10.16 7.07 11.45
CA ALA A 669 10.89 6.29 10.44
C ALA A 669 11.09 7.06 9.12
N GLY A 670 11.48 8.33 9.22
CA GLY A 670 11.63 9.22 8.07
C GLY A 670 12.99 9.09 7.38
N SER A 671 12.98 9.10 6.05
CA SER A 671 14.19 9.12 5.23
C SER A 671 14.72 10.56 5.10
N HIS A 672 15.29 11.09 6.18
CA HIS A 672 15.65 12.51 6.30
C HIS A 672 16.89 12.95 5.53
N ASN A 673 17.68 12.01 5.04
CA ASN A 673 18.89 12.25 4.25
C ASN A 673 18.94 11.29 3.06
N PHE A 674 18.92 11.82 1.87
CA PHE A 674 18.92 11.01 0.65
C PHE A 674 20.27 10.34 0.35
N GLN A 675 21.37 10.84 0.86
CA GLN A 675 22.66 10.17 0.70
C GLN A 675 22.69 8.76 1.31
N GLY A 676 21.99 8.56 2.42
CA GLY A 676 21.90 7.27 3.09
C GLY A 676 20.76 6.38 2.63
N MET A 677 19.96 6.83 1.64
CA MET A 677 18.89 6.02 1.09
C MET A 677 19.42 4.95 0.15
N TYR A 678 18.69 3.82 0.11
CA TYR A 678 18.98 2.76 -0.83
C TYR A 678 18.75 3.23 -2.28
N GLY A 679 19.65 2.82 -3.15
CA GLY A 679 19.64 3.05 -4.59
C GLY A 679 19.13 1.83 -5.36
N GLY A 680 19.17 1.96 -6.68
CA GLY A 680 18.84 0.89 -7.60
C GLY A 680 17.42 0.97 -8.16
N ALA A 681 17.32 0.49 -9.37
CA ALA A 681 16.16 0.68 -10.24
C ALA A 681 14.88 0.01 -9.73
N LEU A 682 15.01 -1.03 -8.92
CA LEU A 682 13.85 -1.81 -8.44
C LEU A 682 13.13 -1.17 -7.27
N HIS A 683 13.87 -0.47 -6.40
CA HIS A 683 13.33 0.15 -5.19
C HIS A 683 13.85 1.55 -4.95
N GLY A 684 14.85 1.98 -5.74
CA GLY A 684 15.57 3.18 -5.46
C GLY A 684 14.73 4.43 -5.52
N MET A 685 15.17 5.40 -4.76
CA MET A 685 14.62 6.76 -4.80
C MET A 685 14.70 7.37 -6.18
N ASP A 686 15.65 6.93 -7.00
CA ASP A 686 15.79 7.27 -8.41
C ASP A 686 14.56 6.89 -9.24
N ARG A 687 13.91 5.76 -8.98
CA ARG A 687 12.66 5.40 -9.62
C ARG A 687 11.51 6.34 -9.22
N LEU A 688 11.44 6.70 -7.97
CA LEU A 688 10.29 7.38 -7.36
C LEU A 688 10.40 8.90 -7.45
N PHE A 689 11.59 9.45 -7.26
CA PHE A 689 11.80 10.90 -7.15
C PHE A 689 12.63 11.49 -8.29
N GLY A 690 13.22 10.71 -9.15
CA GLY A 690 13.88 11.16 -10.35
C GLY A 690 15.35 10.79 -10.47
N GLY A 691 15.67 10.08 -11.51
CA GLY A 691 17.01 9.93 -12.11
C GLY A 691 17.89 8.86 -11.49
N VAL A 692 18.46 8.00 -12.34
CA VAL A 692 19.69 7.29 -12.01
C VAL A 692 20.77 8.37 -11.87
N VAL A 693 21.37 8.48 -10.71
CA VAL A 693 22.50 9.39 -10.51
C VAL A 693 23.76 8.66 -10.92
N PRO A 694 24.47 9.11 -11.95
CA PRO A 694 25.79 8.58 -12.21
C PRO A 694 26.67 8.74 -10.97
N ALA A 695 27.48 7.75 -10.67
CA ALA A 695 28.43 7.81 -9.54
C ALA A 695 29.35 9.05 -9.56
N THR A 696 29.48 9.67 -10.72
CA THR A 696 30.27 10.91 -10.94
C THR A 696 29.52 12.22 -10.64
N ALA A 697 28.20 12.17 -10.41
CA ALA A 697 27.37 13.36 -10.17
C ALA A 697 27.11 13.59 -8.67
N MET A 698 28.12 13.44 -7.84
CA MET A 698 28.03 13.67 -6.40
C MET A 698 28.56 15.06 -6.08
N ALA A 699 27.72 15.95 -5.56
CA ALA A 699 28.16 17.20 -4.93
C ALA A 699 28.07 17.00 -3.40
N ASP A 700 29.21 17.20 -2.71
CA ASP A 700 29.30 17.06 -1.25
C ASP A 700 28.73 15.73 -0.69
N GLY A 701 28.86 14.64 -1.46
CA GLY A 701 28.36 13.33 -1.07
C GLY A 701 26.86 13.11 -1.26
N VAL A 702 26.10 14.12 -1.70
CA VAL A 702 24.66 13.99 -2.04
C VAL A 702 24.50 14.01 -3.56
N PRO A 703 23.74 13.06 -4.14
CA PRO A 703 23.43 13.10 -5.56
C PRO A 703 22.77 14.43 -5.95
N ALA A 704 23.34 15.13 -6.95
CA ALA A 704 22.89 16.47 -7.34
C ALA A 704 21.36 16.63 -7.52
N PRO A 705 20.62 15.66 -8.07
CA PRO A 705 19.15 15.75 -8.17
C PRO A 705 18.43 15.82 -6.83
N PHE A 706 19.06 15.40 -5.73
CA PHE A 706 18.46 15.33 -4.40
C PHE A 706 19.02 16.36 -3.41
N ALA A 707 19.99 17.18 -3.83
CA ALA A 707 20.72 18.11 -2.96
C ALA A 707 19.82 19.08 -2.17
N GLY A 708 18.67 19.45 -2.68
CA GLY A 708 17.70 20.34 -2.00
C GLY A 708 16.67 19.61 -1.13
N LEU A 709 16.67 18.27 -1.11
CA LEU A 709 15.62 17.50 -0.48
C LEU A 709 15.95 17.02 0.94
N ASP A 710 17.19 17.12 1.38
CA ASP A 710 17.60 16.69 2.72
C ASP A 710 17.04 17.62 3.81
N ASN A 711 16.41 17.01 4.81
CA ASN A 711 15.92 17.73 5.98
C ASN A 711 17.05 18.29 6.84
N ALA A 712 18.23 17.63 6.84
CA ALA A 712 19.40 18.10 7.56
C ALA A 712 19.85 19.50 7.14
N ALA A 713 19.71 19.85 5.84
CA ALA A 713 20.02 21.18 5.33
C ALA A 713 19.13 22.30 5.92
N LEU A 714 17.92 21.94 6.37
CA LEU A 714 16.93 22.86 6.95
C LEU A 714 16.95 22.89 8.49
N ALA A 715 17.83 22.13 9.15
CA ALA A 715 17.83 21.95 10.61
C ALA A 715 17.82 23.29 11.38
N GLY A 716 18.53 24.32 10.90
CA GLY A 716 18.58 25.64 11.49
C GLY A 716 17.23 26.39 11.56
N ASN A 717 16.24 25.96 10.76
CA ASN A 717 14.93 26.59 10.68
C ASN A 717 13.95 26.12 11.76
N LEU A 718 14.28 25.08 12.53
CA LEU A 718 13.38 24.54 13.56
C LEU A 718 12.96 25.62 14.56
N ARG A 719 11.65 25.81 14.73
CA ARG A 719 11.04 26.78 15.65
C ARG A 719 10.00 26.16 16.59
N GLY A 720 9.43 25.04 16.23
CA GLY A 720 8.40 24.34 17.00
C GLY A 720 8.94 23.12 17.72
N HIS A 721 8.05 22.21 18.09
CA HIS A 721 8.36 20.95 18.77
C HIS A 721 8.45 19.81 17.76
N LEU A 722 9.55 19.09 17.76
CA LEU A 722 9.81 17.96 16.86
C LEU A 722 10.08 16.71 17.67
N LEU A 723 9.25 15.68 17.47
CA LEU A 723 9.52 14.32 17.94
C LEU A 723 9.99 13.46 16.76
N LEU A 724 11.24 13.04 16.79
CA LEU A 724 11.80 12.05 15.88
C LEU A 724 11.60 10.65 16.47
N VAL A 725 11.13 9.71 15.66
CA VAL A 725 10.89 8.31 16.08
C VAL A 725 11.53 7.37 15.10
N TYR A 726 12.23 6.33 15.58
CA TYR A 726 12.77 5.28 14.71
C TYR A 726 12.76 3.91 15.37
N GLY A 727 12.63 2.89 14.55
CA GLY A 727 12.83 1.50 14.93
C GLY A 727 14.29 1.10 14.77
N GLU A 728 14.82 0.37 15.73
CA GLU A 728 16.23 -0.02 15.77
C GLU A 728 16.66 -0.90 14.59
N LEU A 729 15.75 -1.75 14.11
CA LEU A 729 15.98 -2.70 13.02
C LEU A 729 15.20 -2.34 11.75
N ASP A 730 14.93 -1.06 11.55
CA ASP A 730 14.25 -0.56 10.37
C ASP A 730 15.17 -0.63 9.14
N GLU A 731 14.91 -1.56 8.24
CA GLU A 731 15.65 -1.73 6.99
C GLU A 731 15.14 -0.77 5.89
N ASN A 732 13.89 -0.29 5.98
CA ASN A 732 13.28 0.56 4.97
C ASN A 732 13.69 2.04 5.14
N ALA A 733 13.69 2.54 6.37
CA ALA A 733 14.26 3.84 6.70
C ALA A 733 15.34 3.65 7.77
N PRO A 734 16.56 3.29 7.37
CA PRO A 734 17.62 2.94 8.31
C PRO A 734 17.79 3.97 9.43
N PRO A 735 18.02 3.54 10.69
CA PRO A 735 18.18 4.43 11.84
C PRO A 735 19.14 5.59 11.59
N ALA A 736 20.19 5.34 10.80
CA ALA A 736 21.18 6.35 10.43
C ALA A 736 20.56 7.62 9.82
N LEU A 737 19.47 7.50 9.05
CA LEU A 737 18.80 8.64 8.40
C LEU A 737 18.17 9.59 9.41
N THR A 738 17.54 9.07 10.45
CA THR A 738 17.00 9.86 11.56
C THR A 738 18.12 10.45 12.43
N LEU A 739 19.16 9.66 12.71
CA LEU A 739 20.28 10.09 13.52
C LEU A 739 21.13 11.19 12.84
N GLN A 740 21.23 11.17 11.52
CA GLN A 740 21.88 12.25 10.75
C GLN A 740 21.11 13.58 10.84
N LEU A 741 19.76 13.55 10.80
CA LEU A 741 18.96 14.75 11.08
C LEU A 741 19.16 15.22 12.53
N ALA A 742 19.16 14.31 13.50
CA ALA A 742 19.44 14.63 14.90
C ALA A 742 20.82 15.31 15.07
N ALA A 743 21.87 14.80 14.41
CA ALA A 743 23.19 15.40 14.40
C ALA A 743 23.20 16.82 13.79
N ALA A 744 22.45 17.03 12.70
CA ALA A 744 22.31 18.34 12.09
C ALA A 744 21.58 19.34 13.01
N LEU A 745 20.53 18.90 13.72
CA LEU A 745 19.81 19.70 14.72
C LEU A 745 20.72 20.07 15.89
N ASN A 746 21.53 19.12 16.39
CA ASN A 746 22.53 19.39 17.43
C ASN A 746 23.54 20.44 16.97
N LYS A 747 24.07 20.30 15.74
CA LYS A 747 24.99 21.29 15.16
C LYS A 747 24.35 22.68 15.03
N ALA A 748 23.07 22.73 14.71
CA ALA A 748 22.28 23.97 14.62
C ALA A 748 21.79 24.48 15.98
N GLN A 749 22.11 23.81 17.08
CA GLN A 749 21.67 24.14 18.45
C GLN A 749 20.13 24.24 18.55
N ARG A 750 19.42 23.27 17.96
CA ARG A 750 17.96 23.18 18.00
C ARG A 750 17.51 22.03 18.89
N SER A 751 16.58 22.30 19.78
CA SER A 751 16.00 21.30 20.66
C SER A 751 14.99 20.45 19.92
N TYR A 752 15.03 19.15 20.15
CA TYR A 752 14.10 18.15 19.61
C TYR A 752 13.97 16.99 20.61
N ASP A 753 12.93 16.18 20.45
CA ASP A 753 12.75 14.95 21.21
C ASP A 753 13.02 13.75 20.30
N LEU A 754 13.54 12.66 20.90
CA LEU A 754 13.88 11.44 20.19
C LEU A 754 13.24 10.21 20.90
N LEU A 755 12.47 9.41 20.17
CA LEU A 755 11.94 8.15 20.63
C LEU A 755 12.62 7.01 19.87
N TYR A 756 13.41 6.24 20.61
CA TYR A 756 14.01 5.00 20.15
C TYR A 756 13.12 3.82 20.51
N LEU A 757 12.83 2.96 19.55
CA LEU A 757 12.03 1.75 19.73
C LEU A 757 12.91 0.52 19.49
N ALA A 758 13.27 -0.14 20.60
CA ALA A 758 14.16 -1.30 20.59
C ALA A 758 13.56 -2.46 19.78
N ARG A 759 14.37 -3.10 18.95
CA ARG A 759 14.03 -4.27 18.15
C ARG A 759 12.87 -4.08 17.15
N GLN A 760 12.32 -2.87 17.02
CA GLN A 760 11.26 -2.58 16.07
C GLN A 760 11.83 -2.41 14.66
N ASP A 761 11.07 -2.89 13.69
CA ASP A 761 11.29 -2.70 12.26
C ASP A 761 10.50 -1.50 11.71
N HIS A 762 10.32 -1.40 10.40
CA HIS A 762 9.61 -0.30 9.77
C HIS A 762 8.12 -0.21 10.12
N GLU A 763 7.49 -1.32 10.54
CA GLU A 763 6.05 -1.38 10.83
C GLU A 763 5.68 -0.88 12.24
N LEU A 764 6.63 -0.31 12.98
CA LEU A 764 6.51 0.18 14.37
C LEU A 764 5.26 1.02 14.63
N PHE A 765 4.79 1.78 13.65
CA PHE A 765 3.69 2.74 13.78
C PHE A 765 2.30 2.09 13.89
N ARG A 766 2.17 0.84 13.44
CA ARG A 766 0.84 0.21 13.33
C ARG A 766 0.26 -0.23 14.65
N ASN A 767 1.08 -0.89 15.45
CA ASN A 767 0.62 -1.63 16.61
C ASN A 767 1.50 -1.41 17.86
N ASP A 768 2.41 -0.44 17.83
CA ASP A 768 3.23 -0.14 19.00
C ASP A 768 2.49 0.82 19.94
N ALA A 769 2.12 0.32 21.13
CA ALA A 769 1.40 1.11 22.13
C ALA A 769 2.26 2.27 22.65
N THR A 770 3.57 2.07 22.79
CA THR A 770 4.50 3.11 23.25
C THR A 770 4.58 4.26 22.25
N TYR A 771 4.73 3.95 20.96
CA TYR A 771 4.71 4.97 19.92
C TYR A 771 3.40 5.75 19.91
N THR A 772 2.27 5.02 19.90
CA THR A 772 0.93 5.63 19.86
C THR A 772 0.71 6.57 21.06
N HIS A 773 1.01 6.11 22.27
CA HIS A 773 0.84 6.87 23.50
C HIS A 773 1.74 8.12 23.52
N ARG A 774 3.01 7.95 23.17
CA ARG A 774 3.96 9.07 23.10
C ARG A 774 3.56 10.12 22.06
N MET A 775 3.02 9.71 20.91
CA MET A 775 2.51 10.63 19.88
C MET A 775 1.29 11.41 20.40
N TRP A 776 0.34 10.75 21.06
CA TRP A 776 -0.84 11.41 21.63
C TRP A 776 -0.43 12.43 22.69
N ASP A 777 0.40 12.02 23.65
CA ASP A 777 0.92 12.90 24.70
C ASP A 777 1.65 14.09 24.13
N TYR A 778 2.41 13.91 23.06
CA TYR A 778 3.16 14.97 22.42
C TYR A 778 2.25 16.04 21.84
N PHE A 779 1.19 15.67 21.15
CA PHE A 779 0.21 16.60 20.65
C PHE A 779 -0.62 17.24 21.77
N VAL A 780 -1.02 16.49 22.76
CA VAL A 780 -1.77 17.02 23.92
C VAL A 780 -0.93 18.07 24.64
N ARG A 781 0.34 17.80 24.89
CA ARG A 781 1.24 18.71 25.61
C ARG A 781 1.58 19.94 24.77
N HIS A 782 2.04 19.74 23.56
CA HIS A 782 2.68 20.82 22.79
C HIS A 782 1.74 21.52 21.81
N LEU A 783 0.65 20.89 21.39
CA LEU A 783 -0.30 21.49 20.47
C LEU A 783 -1.60 21.95 21.16
N ALA A 784 -2.15 21.11 22.04
CA ALA A 784 -3.33 21.50 22.83
C ALA A 784 -2.97 22.36 24.06
N GLY A 785 -1.69 22.36 24.50
CA GLY A 785 -1.24 23.09 25.69
C GLY A 785 -1.78 22.50 26.98
N GLN A 786 -2.10 21.22 27.04
CA GLN A 786 -2.63 20.52 28.20
C GLN A 786 -1.62 19.51 28.75
N GLN A 787 -1.79 19.15 30.01
CA GLN A 787 -1.05 18.02 30.57
C GLN A 787 -1.76 16.72 30.17
N PRO A 788 -1.03 15.75 29.55
CA PRO A 788 -1.57 14.42 29.33
C PRO A 788 -1.98 13.78 30.67
N PRO A 789 -3.09 13.03 30.74
CA PRO A 789 -3.43 12.29 31.95
C PRO A 789 -2.41 11.15 32.15
N ASP A 790 -2.18 10.79 33.41
CA ASP A 790 -1.34 9.65 33.77
C ASP A 790 -2.10 8.36 33.42
N THR A 791 -1.77 7.80 32.25
CA THR A 791 -2.40 6.59 31.70
C THR A 791 -1.37 5.70 31.04
N VAL A 792 -1.68 4.44 30.87
CA VAL A 792 -0.92 3.47 30.08
C VAL A 792 -1.88 2.85 29.07
N LEU A 793 -1.51 2.84 27.80
CA LEU A 793 -2.26 2.09 26.79
C LEU A 793 -2.00 0.60 26.94
N ALA A 794 -3.07 -0.18 26.80
CA ALA A 794 -2.94 -1.63 26.69
C ALA A 794 -2.12 -2.02 25.45
N PRO A 795 -1.49 -3.20 25.41
CA PRO A 795 -0.87 -3.70 24.19
C PRO A 795 -1.87 -3.69 23.03
N LEU A 796 -1.49 -3.05 21.93
CA LEU A 796 -2.37 -2.97 20.76
C LEU A 796 -2.42 -4.32 20.03
N PRO A 797 -3.57 -4.71 19.45
CA PRO A 797 -3.69 -5.96 18.70
C PRO A 797 -2.66 -6.10 17.60
N GLY A 798 -1.92 -7.22 17.58
CA GLY A 798 -0.83 -7.49 16.62
C GLY A 798 0.46 -6.72 16.89
N GLY A 799 0.56 -6.04 18.03
CA GLY A 799 1.78 -5.40 18.48
C GLY A 799 2.82 -6.40 18.99
N PRO A 800 4.08 -5.97 19.12
CA PRO A 800 5.09 -6.77 19.79
C PRO A 800 4.69 -6.97 21.25
N GLY A 801 4.65 -8.23 21.70
CA GLY A 801 4.39 -8.60 23.09
C GLY A 801 5.55 -8.24 23.99
#